data_cb33c345d5e51d4e086797282a24c2f2
#
_entry.id   cb33c345d5e51d4e086797282a24c2f2
#
_cell.length_a   1.000
_cell.length_b   1.000
_cell.length_c   1.000
_cell.angle_alpha   90.00
_cell.angle_beta   90.00
_cell.angle_gamma   90.00
#
_symmetry.space_group_name_H-M   'P 1'
#
loop_
_entity.id
_entity.type
_entity.pdbx_description
1 polymer ?
#
loop_
_entity_poly.entity_id
_entity_poly.type
_entity_poly.pdbx_seq_one_letter_code
_entity_poly.pdbx_strand_id
1 'polypeptide(L)'
;MSGFAARVKAVLGPTNTGKTHLAIERLLAHSSGIIGFPLRLLARENYDRMVAQKGARNVALITGEEKIVPPDARWFSCTVEAMPLDHAAEFVAVDEIQLCADPDRGHVFTDRLLHARGLVETMFLGAETIRPLLTRLVPQAHVETRPRLSQLEFAGPAKLTKLPPRSAVVAFSANEVYAIAELIRRRRGGCAVVMGRLSPRTRNAQVALYQEKEVDFLVATDAIGMGLNMDVDHVAFARLSKHDGHRPRRLTAAEIAQIAGRAGRGMRDGTFGTTASCQPMSDELAVAVEAHSFDKLEQLCWRNSDLEFGHIDGLLASLTAPPPRSGLVKGNDAADLETLVALAREPEIRALAHGRRRVRLLWEACQIPDFRKLTDETHARLCARVFGHIAKDGTLPTDWLAAQIASVECTDGDLDTLMQRLAGIRIWSYIAARADWVRDAAHWQGCARAVEDKLSDALHERLTARFVDRRATQLMRRLDAGDGQALLSAVTRRGEVVVEGHQVGHVAGFGFLPDPLAVGDEKKLVWRAARRALREEMPRRVARAEAAPDSAFGWIAGEGANGRDSAVRDAARRRTAMHATALFNLDGCDVGGHARNGHDGDGHKADGHNADRSDTNRGDAAGHDSGEQDSVGHELPRHAPIGHDPSRHGPNRHAGGGKDRAGQCITWDGVPIARLRPGSTPLRPRVEILDSEFLDGAQRERLRLRLQAYIEATVRADLAPLFAALAHAATLPEARGKLHRLGEGLGVVAEPETEPLASALRAQLKLIGVRAGRFALFLPTMLKPRPAGMRARLWALYHGLELPALPAPGLVSLPPQDWPPGFAANAGWLEAGPVLLRLDVAERVAGELAWATRRGATPLPPGLAGRFAVKAELVPAVLRGLGFRVLPGGGLGPGGFGPPAPAMLTPLKRWRVVPIDVPDAPQPAGPFAALAALKR
;
A
#
# COMPACT_ATOMS: atom_id res chain seq x y z
N MET A 1 41.12 61.42 -12.73
CA MET A 1 40.57 60.49 -11.77
C MET A 1 41.46 59.28 -11.82
N SER A 2 42.24 59.03 -10.77
CA SER A 2 43.04 57.80 -10.63
C SER A 2 42.11 56.63 -10.40
N GLY A 3 41.89 55.87 -11.47
CA GLY A 3 41.10 54.70 -11.39
C GLY A 3 41.71 53.66 -10.42
N PHE A 4 41.08 53.47 -9.26
CA PHE A 4 41.45 52.40 -8.43
C PHE A 4 41.19 51.11 -9.23
N ALA A 5 42.19 50.27 -9.42
CA ALA A 5 42.04 48.97 -10.06
C ALA A 5 41.04 48.16 -9.25
N ALA A 6 40.03 47.61 -9.92
CA ALA A 6 39.00 46.76 -9.28
C ALA A 6 39.67 45.62 -8.46
N ARG A 7 39.32 45.51 -7.20
CA ARG A 7 39.89 44.48 -6.31
C ARG A 7 39.37 43.13 -6.69
N VAL A 8 40.25 42.16 -6.92
CA VAL A 8 39.85 40.76 -7.07
C VAL A 8 40.27 39.99 -5.82
N LYS A 9 39.32 39.38 -5.14
CA LYS A 9 39.54 38.61 -3.93
C LYS A 9 39.07 37.19 -4.10
N ALA A 10 39.81 36.22 -3.59
CA ALA A 10 39.37 34.84 -3.51
C ALA A 10 39.33 34.38 -2.04
N VAL A 11 38.21 33.95 -1.56
CA VAL A 11 38.05 33.42 -0.19
C VAL A 11 37.88 31.93 -0.28
N LEU A 12 38.94 31.20 0.10
CA LEU A 12 39.02 29.76 -0.04
C LEU A 12 38.97 29.08 1.34
N GLY A 13 38.47 27.86 1.37
CA GLY A 13 38.41 27.05 2.57
C GLY A 13 37.31 25.97 2.54
N PRO A 14 37.23 25.12 3.56
CA PRO A 14 36.23 24.05 3.64
C PRO A 14 34.79 24.56 3.79
N THR A 15 33.86 23.67 3.91
CA THR A 15 32.49 23.97 4.31
C THR A 15 32.44 24.53 5.75
N ASN A 16 31.36 25.25 6.09
CA ASN A 16 31.17 25.85 7.43
C ASN A 16 32.25 26.88 7.82
N THR A 17 32.63 27.77 6.90
CA THR A 17 33.58 28.89 7.14
C THR A 17 32.93 30.26 7.03
N GLY A 18 31.62 30.35 6.70
CA GLY A 18 30.91 31.60 6.52
C GLY A 18 31.23 32.37 5.24
N LYS A 19 31.86 31.73 4.23
CA LYS A 19 32.27 32.40 2.96
C LYS A 19 31.09 33.05 2.24
N THR A 20 30.02 32.31 2.02
CA THR A 20 28.82 32.80 1.30
C THR A 20 28.14 33.93 2.07
N HIS A 21 28.09 33.85 3.42
CA HIS A 21 27.56 34.94 4.25
C HIS A 21 28.38 36.21 4.09
N LEU A 22 29.70 36.10 4.17
CA LEU A 22 30.61 37.24 3.92
C LEU A 22 30.38 37.87 2.53
N ALA A 23 30.23 37.07 1.49
CA ALA A 23 30.01 37.58 0.14
C ALA A 23 28.69 38.35 0.02
N ILE A 24 27.61 37.86 0.68
CA ILE A 24 26.31 38.53 0.70
C ILE A 24 26.39 39.85 1.46
N GLU A 25 27.01 39.87 2.65
CA GLU A 25 27.22 41.13 3.40
C GLU A 25 28.00 42.17 2.58
N ARG A 26 29.06 41.71 1.92
CA ARG A 26 29.86 42.60 1.03
C ARG A 26 29.02 43.09 -0.15
N LEU A 27 28.28 42.18 -0.82
CA LEU A 27 27.39 42.54 -1.92
C LEU A 27 26.38 43.61 -1.54
N LEU A 28 25.73 43.44 -0.37
CA LEU A 28 24.70 44.36 0.11
C LEU A 28 25.29 45.68 0.65
N ALA A 29 26.61 45.76 0.90
CA ALA A 29 27.32 46.98 1.27
C ALA A 29 27.65 47.87 0.04
N HIS A 30 27.67 47.31 -1.19
CA HIS A 30 27.81 48.05 -2.43
C HIS A 30 26.48 48.60 -2.95
N SER A 31 26.50 49.59 -3.82
CA SER A 31 25.28 50.20 -4.38
C SER A 31 24.60 49.29 -5.41
N SER A 32 25.34 48.37 -6.01
CA SER A 32 24.85 47.33 -6.92
C SER A 32 25.75 46.09 -6.84
N GLY A 33 25.17 44.91 -7.10
CA GLY A 33 25.97 43.69 -7.07
C GLY A 33 25.28 42.49 -7.70
N ILE A 34 26.08 41.54 -8.15
CA ILE A 34 25.66 40.28 -8.76
C ILE A 34 26.38 39.15 -8.04
N ILE A 35 25.64 38.11 -7.64
CA ILE A 35 26.21 36.88 -7.08
C ILE A 35 25.67 35.65 -7.80
N GLY A 36 26.60 34.80 -8.28
CA GLY A 36 26.31 33.55 -8.94
C GLY A 36 26.45 32.35 -8.00
N PHE A 37 25.41 31.53 -7.89
CA PHE A 37 25.39 30.32 -7.09
C PHE A 37 25.38 29.07 -7.98
N PRO A 38 25.90 27.92 -7.50
CA PRO A 38 25.95 26.71 -8.28
C PRO A 38 24.56 26.03 -8.46
N LEU A 39 23.58 26.37 -7.61
CA LEU A 39 22.26 25.79 -7.60
C LEU A 39 21.16 26.84 -7.47
N ARG A 40 20.03 26.60 -8.16
CA ARG A 40 18.87 27.51 -8.10
C ARG A 40 18.27 27.62 -6.66
N LEU A 41 18.37 26.56 -5.87
CA LEU A 41 17.92 26.61 -4.48
C LEU A 41 18.73 27.63 -3.66
N LEU A 42 20.06 27.64 -3.82
CA LEU A 42 20.91 28.63 -3.15
C LEU A 42 20.63 30.04 -3.63
N ALA A 43 20.44 30.19 -4.94
CA ALA A 43 20.08 31.48 -5.50
C ALA A 43 18.76 31.99 -4.91
N ARG A 44 17.76 31.15 -4.81
CA ARG A 44 16.45 31.48 -4.23
C ARG A 44 16.53 31.77 -2.73
N GLU A 45 17.18 30.95 -1.94
CA GLU A 45 17.35 31.15 -0.49
C GLU A 45 18.05 32.50 -0.19
N ASN A 46 19.10 32.81 -0.95
CA ASN A 46 19.82 34.05 -0.75
C ASN A 46 19.08 35.27 -1.33
N TYR A 47 18.30 35.08 -2.41
CA TYR A 47 17.35 36.11 -2.86
C TYR A 47 16.37 36.50 -1.76
N ASP A 48 15.75 35.53 -1.11
CA ASP A 48 14.78 35.78 -0.03
C ASP A 48 15.44 36.50 1.16
N ARG A 49 16.70 36.17 1.51
CA ARG A 49 17.48 36.88 2.52
C ARG A 49 17.82 38.32 2.10
N MET A 50 18.18 38.51 0.85
CA MET A 50 18.49 39.85 0.31
C MET A 50 17.22 40.71 0.25
N VAL A 51 16.08 40.14 -0.14
CA VAL A 51 14.76 40.79 -0.12
C VAL A 51 14.37 41.23 1.29
N ALA A 52 14.59 40.36 2.31
CA ALA A 52 14.33 40.71 3.69
C ALA A 52 15.14 41.97 4.17
N GLN A 53 16.33 42.20 3.59
CA GLN A 53 17.18 43.33 3.99
C GLN A 53 17.01 44.57 3.11
N LYS A 54 16.80 44.42 1.79
CA LYS A 54 16.78 45.48 0.82
C LYS A 54 15.42 45.78 0.19
N GLY A 55 14.45 44.92 0.43
CA GLY A 55 13.11 45.02 -0.15
C GLY A 55 13.00 44.41 -1.55
N ALA A 56 11.82 43.85 -1.87
CA ALA A 56 11.59 43.12 -3.12
C ALA A 56 11.75 43.94 -4.40
N ARG A 57 11.60 45.25 -4.36
CA ARG A 57 11.78 46.14 -5.52
C ARG A 57 13.23 46.30 -5.96
N ASN A 58 14.18 46.06 -5.07
CA ASN A 58 15.59 46.30 -5.30
C ASN A 58 16.40 45.07 -5.62
N VAL A 59 15.82 43.87 -5.45
CA VAL A 59 16.52 42.59 -5.59
C VAL A 59 15.92 41.81 -6.75
N ALA A 60 16.78 41.24 -7.59
CA ALA A 60 16.39 40.35 -8.68
C ALA A 60 16.82 38.92 -8.41
N LEU A 61 16.03 37.99 -8.90
CA LEU A 61 16.37 36.57 -9.01
C LEU A 61 16.44 36.18 -10.47
N ILE A 62 17.57 35.60 -10.91
CA ILE A 62 17.71 35.10 -12.27
C ILE A 62 18.26 33.67 -12.23
N THR A 63 17.43 32.73 -12.61
CA THR A 63 17.80 31.33 -12.81
C THR A 63 17.30 30.86 -14.17
N GLY A 64 17.67 29.69 -14.61
CA GLY A 64 17.18 29.13 -15.87
C GLY A 64 15.65 28.88 -15.91
N GLU A 65 15.01 28.74 -14.74
CA GLU A 65 13.58 28.37 -14.63
C GLU A 65 12.75 29.50 -13.98
N GLU A 66 13.41 30.46 -13.32
CA GLU A 66 12.72 31.54 -12.60
C GLU A 66 13.42 32.86 -12.86
N LYS A 67 12.66 33.85 -13.25
CA LYS A 67 13.15 35.19 -13.51
C LYS A 67 12.26 36.24 -12.85
N ILE A 68 12.75 36.86 -11.78
CA ILE A 68 12.09 37.96 -11.08
C ILE A 68 13.04 39.16 -11.18
N VAL A 69 12.72 40.12 -12.03
CA VAL A 69 13.59 41.29 -12.27
C VAL A 69 12.74 42.55 -12.16
N PRO A 70 12.60 43.11 -10.96
CA PRO A 70 11.97 44.40 -10.77
C PRO A 70 12.73 45.50 -11.57
N PRO A 71 12.05 46.55 -12.04
CA PRO A 71 12.69 47.63 -12.81
C PRO A 71 13.85 48.34 -12.07
N ASP A 72 13.74 48.44 -10.75
CA ASP A 72 14.70 49.14 -9.89
C ASP A 72 15.74 48.19 -9.28
N ALA A 73 15.85 46.96 -9.76
CA ALA A 73 16.75 45.97 -9.21
C ALA A 73 18.20 46.39 -9.31
N ARG A 74 18.89 46.38 -8.17
CA ARG A 74 20.31 46.70 -8.04
C ARG A 74 21.14 45.52 -7.60
N TRP A 75 20.53 44.57 -6.88
CA TRP A 75 21.19 43.38 -6.37
C TRP A 75 20.59 42.15 -7.04
N PHE A 76 21.43 41.30 -7.58
CA PHE A 76 21.04 40.14 -8.37
C PHE A 76 21.55 38.86 -7.73
N SER A 77 20.62 37.98 -7.34
CA SER A 77 20.93 36.62 -6.98
C SER A 77 20.68 35.72 -8.18
N CYS A 78 21.68 35.00 -8.65
CA CYS A 78 21.62 34.26 -9.91
C CYS A 78 22.18 32.86 -9.75
N THR A 79 21.77 31.93 -10.64
CA THR A 79 22.66 30.78 -10.92
C THR A 79 23.82 31.26 -11.79
N VAL A 80 24.97 30.57 -11.68
CA VAL A 80 26.21 30.97 -12.40
C VAL A 80 25.99 31.03 -13.91
N GLU A 81 25.17 30.12 -14.45
CA GLU A 81 24.79 30.08 -15.85
C GLU A 81 23.97 31.30 -16.28
N ALA A 82 23.10 31.78 -15.39
CA ALA A 82 22.13 32.83 -15.68
C ALA A 82 22.61 34.23 -15.24
N MET A 83 23.87 34.37 -14.82
CA MET A 83 24.44 35.68 -14.45
C MET A 83 24.38 36.66 -15.63
N PRO A 84 23.80 37.87 -15.45
CA PRO A 84 23.78 38.92 -16.49
C PRO A 84 25.15 39.59 -16.58
N LEU A 85 26.02 39.08 -17.46
CA LEU A 85 27.40 39.61 -17.63
C LEU A 85 27.48 40.98 -18.35
N ASP A 86 26.45 41.32 -19.07
CA ASP A 86 26.27 42.60 -19.75
C ASP A 86 25.81 43.72 -18.80
N HIS A 87 25.39 43.36 -17.59
CA HIS A 87 24.99 44.31 -16.56
C HIS A 87 26.19 44.72 -15.70
N ALA A 88 26.60 45.99 -15.79
CA ALA A 88 27.69 46.53 -14.99
C ALA A 88 27.24 46.68 -13.52
N ALA A 89 27.91 46.01 -12.59
CA ALA A 89 27.66 46.09 -11.14
C ALA A 89 28.95 46.40 -10.39
N GLU A 90 28.88 47.15 -9.28
CA GLU A 90 30.04 47.47 -8.45
C GLU A 90 30.67 46.20 -7.86
N PHE A 91 29.86 45.24 -7.45
CA PHE A 91 30.31 44.00 -6.84
C PHE A 91 29.86 42.80 -7.66
N VAL A 92 30.79 41.87 -7.91
CA VAL A 92 30.46 40.57 -8.53
C VAL A 92 31.06 39.46 -7.69
N ALA A 93 30.25 38.42 -7.41
CA ALA A 93 30.73 37.22 -6.71
C ALA A 93 30.32 35.95 -7.43
N VAL A 94 31.17 34.91 -7.34
CA VAL A 94 30.89 33.55 -7.83
C VAL A 94 31.20 32.57 -6.71
N ASP A 95 30.20 31.78 -6.32
CA ASP A 95 30.31 30.80 -5.26
C ASP A 95 30.68 29.41 -5.82
N GLU A 96 31.39 28.59 -5.02
CA GLU A 96 31.85 27.23 -5.33
C GLU A 96 32.70 27.13 -6.61
N ILE A 97 33.69 28.06 -6.78
CA ILE A 97 34.49 28.13 -8.01
C ILE A 97 35.36 26.92 -8.32
N GLN A 98 35.58 25.98 -7.37
CA GLN A 98 36.21 24.69 -7.67
C GLN A 98 35.38 23.85 -8.65
N LEU A 99 34.12 24.18 -8.88
CA LEU A 99 33.29 23.60 -9.93
C LEU A 99 33.77 23.93 -11.34
N CYS A 100 34.76 24.81 -11.50
CA CYS A 100 35.48 24.98 -12.76
C CYS A 100 36.09 23.66 -13.29
N ALA A 101 36.36 22.71 -12.43
CA ALA A 101 36.85 21.36 -12.79
C ALA A 101 35.73 20.35 -13.08
N ASP A 102 34.47 20.73 -12.92
CA ASP A 102 33.33 19.87 -13.23
C ASP A 102 33.27 19.55 -14.73
N PRO A 103 33.16 18.27 -15.13
CA PRO A 103 33.19 17.88 -16.53
C PRO A 103 32.06 18.50 -17.38
N ASP A 104 30.85 18.58 -16.80
CA ASP A 104 29.64 19.01 -17.53
C ASP A 104 29.46 20.53 -17.49
N ARG A 105 29.61 21.15 -16.31
CA ARG A 105 29.30 22.56 -16.07
C ARG A 105 30.53 23.44 -15.87
N GLY A 106 31.70 22.84 -15.71
CA GLY A 106 32.93 23.57 -15.34
C GLY A 106 33.32 24.67 -16.32
N HIS A 107 33.00 24.49 -17.59
CA HIS A 107 33.29 25.52 -18.61
C HIS A 107 32.55 26.83 -18.34
N VAL A 108 31.33 26.81 -17.79
CA VAL A 108 30.60 28.03 -17.43
C VAL A 108 31.26 28.74 -16.23
N PHE A 109 31.63 27.97 -15.19
CA PHE A 109 32.30 28.50 -14.03
C PHE A 109 33.68 29.10 -14.41
N THR A 110 34.40 28.42 -15.30
CA THR A 110 35.69 28.89 -15.81
C THR A 110 35.53 30.18 -16.62
N ASP A 111 34.49 30.30 -17.44
CA ASP A 111 34.18 31.55 -18.15
C ASP A 111 33.95 32.71 -17.17
N ARG A 112 33.15 32.46 -16.09
CA ARG A 112 32.91 33.46 -15.04
C ARG A 112 34.19 33.79 -14.26
N LEU A 113 35.03 32.80 -13.96
CA LEU A 113 36.33 33.02 -13.32
C LEU A 113 37.24 33.92 -14.16
N LEU A 114 37.25 33.73 -15.47
CA LEU A 114 38.11 34.48 -16.38
C LEU A 114 37.54 35.87 -16.74
N HIS A 115 36.23 36.01 -16.92
CA HIS A 115 35.64 37.20 -17.54
C HIS A 115 34.73 38.02 -16.61
N ALA A 116 34.08 37.41 -15.57
CA ALA A 116 33.19 38.17 -14.70
C ALA A 116 34.00 39.09 -13.76
N ARG A 117 33.77 40.40 -13.84
CA ARG A 117 34.42 41.42 -13.00
C ARG A 117 33.43 42.47 -12.54
N GLY A 118 33.52 42.81 -11.25
CA GLY A 118 32.81 43.96 -10.71
C GLY A 118 33.61 45.25 -10.97
N LEU A 119 32.92 46.38 -11.06
CA LEU A 119 33.55 47.69 -11.25
C LEU A 119 34.45 48.07 -10.06
N VAL A 120 34.11 47.66 -8.85
CA VAL A 120 34.84 47.97 -7.62
C VAL A 120 35.48 46.71 -7.01
N GLU A 121 34.73 45.65 -6.89
CA GLU A 121 35.22 44.43 -6.23
C GLU A 121 34.67 43.18 -6.93
N THR A 122 35.51 42.16 -7.06
CA THR A 122 35.14 40.81 -7.49
C THR A 122 35.55 39.83 -6.41
N MET A 123 34.65 38.91 -6.06
CA MET A 123 34.92 37.93 -5.03
C MET A 123 34.63 36.49 -5.53
N PHE A 124 35.64 35.66 -5.47
CA PHE A 124 35.51 34.22 -5.76
C PHE A 124 35.52 33.43 -4.46
N LEU A 125 34.54 32.51 -4.31
CA LEU A 125 34.40 31.67 -3.13
C LEU A 125 34.58 30.22 -3.52
N GLY A 126 35.28 29.41 -2.70
CA GLY A 126 35.47 28.02 -3.06
C GLY A 126 36.34 27.22 -2.11
N ALA A 127 36.68 26.00 -2.56
CA ALA A 127 37.64 25.14 -1.87
C ALA A 127 39.07 25.50 -2.17
N GLU A 128 39.98 25.19 -1.22
CA GLU A 128 41.41 25.42 -1.32
C GLU A 128 42.08 24.68 -2.50
N THR A 129 41.42 23.62 -3.01
CA THR A 129 41.94 22.79 -4.11
C THR A 129 42.21 23.58 -5.41
N ILE A 130 41.48 24.68 -5.66
CA ILE A 130 41.61 25.48 -6.88
C ILE A 130 42.77 26.48 -6.80
N ARG A 131 43.36 26.75 -5.63
CA ARG A 131 44.34 27.80 -5.41
C ARG A 131 45.47 27.88 -6.48
N PRO A 132 46.17 26.78 -6.84
CA PRO A 132 47.27 26.87 -7.83
C PRO A 132 46.82 27.35 -9.18
N LEU A 133 45.66 26.89 -9.65
CA LEU A 133 45.11 27.29 -10.95
C LEU A 133 44.53 28.70 -10.91
N LEU A 134 43.86 29.07 -9.83
CA LEU A 134 43.35 30.41 -9.61
C LEU A 134 44.50 31.44 -9.65
N THR A 135 45.61 31.21 -8.91
CA THR A 135 46.76 32.13 -8.89
C THR A 135 47.42 32.21 -10.27
N ARG A 136 47.44 31.13 -11.05
CA ARG A 136 47.97 31.12 -12.42
C ARG A 136 47.08 31.87 -13.41
N LEU A 137 45.78 31.66 -13.37
CA LEU A 137 44.84 32.17 -14.35
C LEU A 137 44.34 33.57 -14.02
N VAL A 138 44.29 33.93 -12.74
CA VAL A 138 43.85 35.24 -12.24
C VAL A 138 44.92 35.80 -11.25
N PRO A 139 46.10 36.16 -11.71
CA PRO A 139 47.22 36.55 -10.84
C PRO A 139 46.96 37.78 -9.97
N GLN A 140 46.01 38.62 -10.35
CA GLN A 140 45.58 39.79 -9.57
C GLN A 140 44.70 39.43 -8.38
N ALA A 141 44.26 38.15 -8.22
CA ALA A 141 43.40 37.75 -7.14
C ALA A 141 44.17 37.63 -5.81
N HIS A 142 43.74 38.39 -4.81
CA HIS A 142 44.25 38.24 -3.45
C HIS A 142 43.51 37.03 -2.80
N VAL A 143 44.26 36.00 -2.43
CA VAL A 143 43.72 34.76 -1.85
C VAL A 143 43.74 34.83 -0.33
N GLU A 144 42.59 34.75 0.28
CA GLU A 144 42.38 34.62 1.72
C GLU A 144 41.91 33.21 2.04
N THR A 145 42.50 32.54 3.00
CA THR A 145 42.07 31.22 3.47
C THR A 145 41.32 31.35 4.78
N ARG A 146 40.18 30.65 4.88
CA ARG A 146 39.39 30.58 6.10
C ARG A 146 39.31 29.15 6.61
N PRO A 147 39.69 28.90 7.87
CA PRO A 147 39.53 27.59 8.48
C PRO A 147 38.03 27.30 8.74
N ARG A 148 37.70 26.04 8.92
CA ARG A 148 36.39 25.60 9.37
C ARG A 148 36.14 26.12 10.80
N LEU A 149 34.88 26.50 11.09
CA LEU A 149 34.50 27.06 12.38
C LEU A 149 34.32 25.97 13.49
N SER A 150 34.19 24.72 13.11
CA SER A 150 33.99 23.55 14.02
C SER A 150 34.82 22.37 13.58
N GLN A 151 35.08 21.44 14.47
CA GLN A 151 35.79 20.19 14.14
C GLN A 151 34.89 19.18 13.42
N LEU A 152 35.51 18.31 12.64
CA LEU A 152 34.85 17.21 11.95
C LEU A 152 35.63 15.94 12.27
N GLU A 153 35.01 14.96 12.93
CA GLU A 153 35.65 13.77 13.45
C GLU A 153 35.09 12.50 12.83
N PHE A 154 35.94 11.52 12.54
CA PHE A 154 35.55 10.23 12.01
C PHE A 154 35.11 9.28 13.14
N ALA A 155 33.82 8.92 13.16
CA ALA A 155 33.22 8.06 14.17
C ALA A 155 33.23 6.55 13.82
N GLY A 156 33.86 6.17 12.70
CA GLY A 156 33.91 4.76 12.26
C GLY A 156 32.62 4.22 11.67
N PRO A 157 32.54 2.87 11.50
CA PRO A 157 31.37 2.21 10.96
C PRO A 157 30.28 1.96 12.02
N ALA A 158 29.02 2.24 11.71
CA ALA A 158 27.89 2.03 12.60
C ALA A 158 26.71 1.33 11.92
N LYS A 159 25.97 0.50 12.65
CA LYS A 159 24.71 -0.06 12.15
C LYS A 159 23.67 1.06 12.04
N LEU A 160 22.82 1.02 11.01
CA LEU A 160 21.74 2.00 10.82
C LEU A 160 20.85 2.19 12.08
N THR A 161 20.65 1.10 12.83
CA THR A 161 19.88 1.13 14.08
C THR A 161 20.60 1.77 15.27
N LYS A 162 21.93 1.99 15.17
CA LYS A 162 22.77 2.57 16.22
C LYS A 162 23.25 3.99 15.88
N LEU A 163 22.85 4.53 14.75
CA LEU A 163 23.18 5.91 14.40
C LEU A 163 22.55 6.86 15.43
N PRO A 164 23.27 7.92 15.83
CA PRO A 164 22.71 8.91 16.75
C PRO A 164 21.50 9.64 16.11
N PRO A 165 20.61 10.22 16.92
CA PRO A 165 19.62 11.16 16.40
C PRO A 165 20.29 12.29 15.63
N ARG A 166 19.55 12.98 14.77
CA ARG A 166 20.05 14.05 13.90
C ARG A 166 21.15 13.61 12.91
N SER A 167 21.06 12.33 12.48
CA SER A 167 21.95 11.77 11.46
C SER A 167 21.38 11.90 10.05
N ALA A 168 22.30 12.16 9.09
CA ALA A 168 22.03 12.03 7.67
C ALA A 168 22.72 10.80 7.10
N VAL A 169 21.99 9.92 6.42
CA VAL A 169 22.55 8.78 5.70
C VAL A 169 22.60 9.07 4.21
N VAL A 170 23.79 8.92 3.62
CA VAL A 170 24.04 9.29 2.23
C VAL A 170 24.23 8.06 1.36
N ALA A 171 23.44 7.97 0.28
CA ALA A 171 23.50 6.95 -0.76
C ALA A 171 23.48 7.61 -2.15
N PHE A 172 23.87 6.87 -3.21
CA PHE A 172 24.09 7.49 -4.52
C PHE A 172 23.12 7.01 -5.61
N SER A 173 22.11 6.22 -5.24
CA SER A 173 21.01 5.84 -6.13
C SER A 173 19.66 6.01 -5.44
N ALA A 174 18.60 6.30 -6.21
CA ALA A 174 17.26 6.45 -5.69
C ALA A 174 16.77 5.16 -5.00
N ASN A 175 17.08 3.99 -5.57
CA ASN A 175 16.72 2.70 -5.00
C ASN A 175 17.36 2.47 -3.64
N GLU A 176 18.64 2.82 -3.47
CA GLU A 176 19.32 2.71 -2.17
C GLU A 176 18.74 3.69 -1.15
N VAL A 177 18.48 4.94 -1.57
CA VAL A 177 17.82 5.94 -0.71
C VAL A 177 16.49 5.40 -0.21
N TYR A 178 15.65 4.85 -1.09
CA TYR A 178 14.36 4.28 -0.69
C TYR A 178 14.49 3.05 0.20
N ALA A 179 15.44 2.15 -0.09
CA ALA A 179 15.68 0.97 0.72
C ALA A 179 16.13 1.34 2.15
N ILE A 180 17.06 2.30 2.28
CA ILE A 180 17.55 2.80 3.57
C ILE A 180 16.43 3.54 4.31
N ALA A 181 15.68 4.39 3.62
CA ALA A 181 14.56 5.13 4.20
C ALA A 181 13.50 4.18 4.76
N GLU A 182 13.18 3.12 4.03
CA GLU A 182 12.23 2.10 4.49
C GLU A 182 12.77 1.32 5.72
N LEU A 183 14.08 1.01 5.75
CA LEU A 183 14.71 0.38 6.92
C LEU A 183 14.65 1.30 8.15
N ILE A 184 14.95 2.59 7.98
CA ILE A 184 14.87 3.58 9.06
C ILE A 184 13.42 3.74 9.51
N ARG A 185 12.45 3.83 8.60
CA ARG A 185 11.03 3.90 8.92
C ARG A 185 10.62 2.73 9.82
N ARG A 186 10.99 1.51 9.42
CA ARG A 186 10.65 0.29 10.17
C ARG A 186 11.30 0.19 11.54
N ARG A 187 12.49 0.78 11.73
CA ARG A 187 13.32 0.60 12.92
C ARG A 187 13.37 1.82 13.84
N ARG A 188 13.17 3.00 13.29
CA ARG A 188 13.39 4.28 13.98
C ARG A 188 12.21 5.28 13.79
N GLY A 189 11.09 4.83 13.25
CA GLY A 189 9.86 5.61 13.12
C GLY A 189 9.76 6.45 11.83
N GLY A 190 10.86 6.83 11.19
CA GLY A 190 10.79 7.55 9.94
C GLY A 190 12.00 8.41 9.65
N CYS A 191 12.06 8.89 8.42
CA CYS A 191 13.10 9.81 7.97
C CYS A 191 12.57 10.74 6.86
N ALA A 192 13.17 11.90 6.75
CA ALA A 192 13.04 12.76 5.58
C ALA A 192 13.93 12.24 4.44
N VAL A 193 13.49 12.45 3.20
CA VAL A 193 14.23 12.02 2.00
C VAL A 193 14.60 13.21 1.15
N VAL A 194 15.89 13.35 0.83
CA VAL A 194 16.42 14.43 0.02
C VAL A 194 17.26 13.91 -1.14
N MET A 195 16.83 14.20 -2.36
CA MET A 195 17.51 13.78 -3.59
C MET A 195 17.70 14.96 -4.54
N GLY A 196 18.73 14.90 -5.39
CA GLY A 196 19.02 15.95 -6.37
C GLY A 196 17.89 16.19 -7.39
N ARG A 197 17.10 15.16 -7.68
CA ARG A 197 15.95 15.23 -8.60
C ARG A 197 14.72 15.92 -8.03
N LEU A 198 14.64 16.11 -6.71
CA LEU A 198 13.51 16.80 -6.09
C LEU A 198 13.48 18.28 -6.46
N SER A 199 12.26 18.81 -6.60
CA SER A 199 12.10 20.27 -6.74
C SER A 199 12.59 20.99 -5.49
N PRO A 200 12.94 22.27 -5.57
CA PRO A 200 13.31 23.07 -4.40
C PRO A 200 12.21 23.04 -3.32
N ARG A 201 10.95 23.14 -3.73
CA ARG A 201 9.79 23.13 -2.83
C ARG A 201 9.68 21.82 -2.07
N THR A 202 9.67 20.67 -2.76
CA THR A 202 9.65 19.34 -2.12
C THR A 202 10.85 19.13 -1.22
N ARG A 203 12.05 19.56 -1.66
CA ARG A 203 13.28 19.44 -0.89
C ARG A 203 13.22 20.23 0.41
N ASN A 204 12.77 21.48 0.35
CA ASN A 204 12.61 22.32 1.53
C ASN A 204 11.57 21.75 2.49
N ALA A 205 10.45 21.26 1.98
CA ALA A 205 9.42 20.60 2.80
C ALA A 205 9.94 19.34 3.51
N GLN A 206 10.74 18.50 2.84
CA GLN A 206 11.39 17.35 3.47
C GLN A 206 12.44 17.77 4.52
N VAL A 207 13.22 18.83 4.22
CA VAL A 207 14.17 19.39 5.19
C VAL A 207 13.46 19.99 6.41
N ALA A 208 12.29 20.62 6.21
CA ALA A 208 11.49 21.15 7.31
C ALA A 208 11.06 20.06 8.30
N LEU A 209 10.58 18.88 7.80
CA LEU A 209 10.26 17.73 8.67
C LEU A 209 11.43 17.33 9.58
N TYR A 210 12.65 17.39 9.05
CA TYR A 210 13.85 17.06 9.81
C TYR A 210 14.25 18.21 10.75
N GLN A 211 14.17 19.47 10.34
CA GLN A 211 14.51 20.65 11.12
C GLN A 211 13.55 20.85 12.31
N GLU A 212 12.25 20.68 12.07
CA GLU A 212 11.18 20.78 13.06
C GLU A 212 11.13 19.58 13.99
N LYS A 213 12.09 18.65 13.82
CA LYS A 213 12.21 17.44 14.64
C LYS A 213 10.99 16.53 14.55
N GLU A 214 10.25 16.54 13.46
CA GLU A 214 9.23 15.53 13.22
C GLU A 214 9.87 14.15 12.99
N VAL A 215 11.05 14.13 12.36
CA VAL A 215 11.90 12.96 12.18
C VAL A 215 13.33 13.25 12.65
N ASP A 216 14.04 12.21 13.13
CA ASP A 216 15.42 12.33 13.62
C ASP A 216 16.47 11.96 12.57
N PHE A 217 16.04 11.40 11.45
CA PHE A 217 16.91 10.92 10.39
C PHE A 217 16.59 11.56 9.06
N LEU A 218 17.64 11.75 8.28
CA LEU A 218 17.58 12.19 6.89
C LEU A 218 18.25 11.12 6.03
N VAL A 219 17.65 10.73 4.91
CA VAL A 219 18.32 9.93 3.89
C VAL A 219 18.46 10.76 2.64
N ALA A 220 19.67 10.90 2.15
CA ALA A 220 19.94 11.82 1.06
C ALA A 220 20.90 11.24 0.01
N THR A 221 20.89 11.86 -1.18
CA THR A 221 21.99 11.72 -2.13
C THR A 221 23.09 12.75 -1.82
N ASP A 222 24.13 12.81 -2.65
CA ASP A 222 25.16 13.86 -2.61
C ASP A 222 24.61 15.29 -2.69
N ALA A 223 23.35 15.44 -3.07
CA ALA A 223 22.62 16.70 -3.00
C ALA A 223 22.62 17.36 -1.61
N ILE A 224 22.85 16.59 -0.54
CA ILE A 224 23.04 17.15 0.80
C ILE A 224 24.30 18.03 0.89
N GLY A 225 25.36 17.67 0.15
CA GLY A 225 26.65 18.39 0.13
C GLY A 225 26.55 19.81 -0.41
N MET A 226 25.53 20.11 -1.20
CA MET A 226 25.35 21.43 -1.81
C MET A 226 23.94 21.97 -1.56
N GLY A 227 23.86 23.25 -1.20
CA GLY A 227 22.61 24.02 -1.26
C GLY A 227 21.58 23.78 -0.17
N LEU A 228 21.87 23.02 0.84
CA LEU A 228 20.94 22.81 1.96
C LEU A 228 21.49 23.42 3.25
N ASN A 229 20.68 24.28 3.85
CA ASN A 229 20.96 24.89 5.14
C ASN A 229 20.26 24.10 6.24
N MET A 230 20.93 23.07 6.78
CA MET A 230 20.34 22.19 7.80
C MET A 230 21.34 21.86 8.91
N ASP A 231 20.83 21.59 10.08
CA ASP A 231 21.59 21.18 11.24
C ASP A 231 21.66 19.66 11.30
N VAL A 232 22.79 19.09 10.88
CA VAL A 232 23.09 17.67 10.95
C VAL A 232 24.23 17.49 11.93
N ASP A 233 24.11 16.53 12.86
CA ASP A 233 25.15 16.26 13.85
C ASP A 233 26.10 15.15 13.39
N HIS A 234 25.56 14.16 12.61
CA HIS A 234 26.32 13.04 12.09
C HIS A 234 25.98 12.74 10.63
N VAL A 235 26.99 12.48 9.80
CA VAL A 235 26.82 12.02 8.41
C VAL A 235 27.34 10.61 8.24
N ALA A 236 26.49 9.66 7.84
CA ALA A 236 26.85 8.27 7.59
C ALA A 236 26.81 7.95 6.10
N PHE A 237 27.91 7.48 5.53
CA PHE A 237 27.95 7.02 4.14
C PHE A 237 27.47 5.58 4.01
N ALA A 238 26.44 5.35 3.20
CA ALA A 238 25.98 4.00 2.86
C ALA A 238 26.88 3.33 1.82
N ARG A 239 27.54 4.16 0.97
CA ARG A 239 28.57 3.75 -0.01
C ARG A 239 29.61 4.87 -0.17
N LEU A 240 30.82 4.45 -0.58
CA LEU A 240 31.93 5.34 -0.94
C LEU A 240 32.18 5.38 -2.47
N SER A 241 31.19 4.97 -3.27
CA SER A 241 31.26 5.00 -4.73
C SER A 241 29.95 5.54 -5.31
N LYS A 242 30.07 6.29 -6.42
CA LYS A 242 28.94 6.81 -7.17
C LYS A 242 29.12 6.56 -8.67
N HIS A 243 28.03 6.65 -9.42
CA HIS A 243 28.07 6.65 -10.88
C HIS A 243 28.23 8.09 -11.37
N ASP A 244 29.21 8.36 -12.24
CA ASP A 244 29.52 9.70 -12.74
C ASP A 244 28.77 10.06 -14.04
N GLY A 245 27.83 9.23 -14.45
CA GLY A 245 27.13 9.33 -15.73
C GLY A 245 27.63 8.30 -16.74
N HIS A 246 28.89 7.90 -16.69
CA HIS A 246 29.54 6.96 -17.61
C HIS A 246 29.96 5.67 -16.92
N ARG A 247 30.54 5.75 -15.72
CA ARG A 247 31.07 4.59 -14.99
C ARG A 247 30.94 4.75 -13.46
N PRO A 248 30.91 3.64 -12.73
CA PRO A 248 31.04 3.70 -11.28
C PRO A 248 32.46 4.08 -10.89
N ARG A 249 32.60 5.05 -9.99
CA ARG A 249 33.88 5.46 -9.42
C ARG A 249 33.81 5.70 -7.92
N ARG A 250 34.95 5.64 -7.24
CA ARG A 250 35.05 6.02 -5.83
C ARG A 250 34.88 7.54 -5.67
N LEU A 251 34.37 7.93 -4.51
CA LEU A 251 34.36 9.32 -4.10
C LEU A 251 35.79 9.80 -3.80
N THR A 252 36.08 11.01 -4.20
CA THR A 252 37.32 11.68 -3.80
C THR A 252 37.22 12.17 -2.34
N ALA A 253 38.35 12.38 -1.67
CA ALA A 253 38.38 12.95 -0.34
C ALA A 253 37.66 14.29 -0.24
N ALA A 254 37.77 15.13 -1.27
CA ALA A 254 37.08 16.40 -1.36
C ALA A 254 35.56 16.28 -1.46
N GLU A 255 35.03 15.28 -2.21
CA GLU A 255 33.58 15.00 -2.29
C GLU A 255 33.05 14.48 -0.96
N ILE A 256 33.80 13.57 -0.31
CA ILE A 256 33.44 13.07 1.02
C ILE A 256 33.42 14.22 2.03
N ALA A 257 34.44 15.09 2.02
CA ALA A 257 34.52 16.23 2.93
C ALA A 257 33.41 17.27 2.67
N GLN A 258 32.99 17.46 1.42
CA GLN A 258 31.86 18.34 1.08
C GLN A 258 30.55 17.83 1.65
N ILE A 259 30.34 16.50 1.60
CA ILE A 259 29.15 15.83 2.16
C ILE A 259 29.26 15.77 3.68
N ALA A 260 30.34 15.22 4.21
CA ALA A 260 30.59 15.09 5.64
C ALA A 260 30.60 16.43 6.37
N GLY A 261 31.11 17.47 5.67
CA GLY A 261 31.17 18.82 6.18
C GLY A 261 29.81 19.49 6.45
N ARG A 262 28.70 18.81 6.15
CA ARG A 262 27.36 19.19 6.62
C ARG A 262 27.11 18.80 8.06
N ALA A 263 27.90 17.87 8.62
CA ALA A 263 27.88 17.58 10.05
C ALA A 263 28.54 18.71 10.81
N GLY A 264 27.89 19.17 11.85
CA GLY A 264 28.33 20.32 12.65
C GLY A 264 28.05 21.67 11.95
N ARG A 265 27.53 22.61 12.71
CA ARG A 265 27.18 23.94 12.17
C ARG A 265 27.61 25.06 13.13
N GLY A 266 28.14 26.15 12.54
CA GLY A 266 28.71 27.25 13.33
C GLY A 266 29.84 26.71 14.17
N MET A 267 29.74 26.85 15.50
CA MET A 267 30.73 26.39 16.48
C MET A 267 30.48 24.96 17.00
N ARG A 268 29.43 24.26 16.54
CA ARG A 268 29.16 22.87 16.96
C ARG A 268 29.96 21.88 16.11
N ASP A 269 30.65 20.99 16.77
CA ASP A 269 31.41 19.95 16.11
C ASP A 269 30.47 18.91 15.48
N GLY A 270 30.96 18.26 14.45
CA GLY A 270 30.22 17.25 13.72
C GLY A 270 31.02 15.98 13.56
N THR A 271 30.30 14.87 13.40
CA THR A 271 30.89 13.57 13.16
C THR A 271 30.49 12.99 11.81
N PHE A 272 31.36 12.16 11.25
CA PHE A 272 31.01 11.39 10.05
C PHE A 272 31.50 9.96 10.16
N GLY A 273 30.93 9.06 9.39
CA GLY A 273 31.29 7.66 9.40
C GLY A 273 30.66 6.90 8.24
N THR A 274 30.71 5.58 8.32
CA THR A 274 30.09 4.70 7.33
C THR A 274 29.00 3.85 7.97
N THR A 275 28.06 3.38 7.17
CA THR A 275 27.15 2.33 7.65
C THR A 275 27.91 1.00 7.72
N ALA A 276 27.47 0.08 8.60
CA ALA A 276 28.11 -1.22 8.77
C ALA A 276 28.09 -2.10 7.49
N SER A 277 27.22 -1.79 6.53
CA SER A 277 27.15 -2.46 5.22
C SER A 277 28.01 -1.79 4.15
N CYS A 278 28.58 -0.63 4.45
CA CYS A 278 29.49 0.09 3.55
C CYS A 278 30.90 -0.55 3.60
N GLN A 279 31.65 -0.41 2.50
CA GLN A 279 33.08 -0.72 2.52
C GLN A 279 33.77 0.17 3.57
N PRO A 280 34.75 -0.36 4.30
CA PRO A 280 35.51 0.43 5.27
C PRO A 280 36.20 1.64 4.59
N MET A 281 36.16 2.77 5.26
CA MET A 281 36.97 3.94 4.89
C MET A 281 38.40 3.70 5.39
N SER A 282 39.40 3.97 4.56
CA SER A 282 40.81 3.88 5.01
C SER A 282 41.12 5.00 6.00
N ASP A 283 42.03 4.77 6.90
CA ASP A 283 42.45 5.77 7.89
C ASP A 283 43.08 7.00 7.22
N GLU A 284 43.81 6.83 6.12
CA GLU A 284 44.38 7.92 5.35
C GLU A 284 43.29 8.84 4.78
N LEU A 285 42.20 8.23 4.26
CA LEU A 285 41.06 8.98 3.73
C LEU A 285 40.31 9.71 4.85
N ALA A 286 40.13 9.06 6.00
CA ALA A 286 39.48 9.68 7.15
C ALA A 286 40.30 10.89 7.65
N VAL A 287 41.59 10.73 7.82
CA VAL A 287 42.53 11.81 8.23
C VAL A 287 42.55 12.94 7.21
N ALA A 288 42.54 12.62 5.90
CA ALA A 288 42.51 13.66 4.85
C ALA A 288 41.22 14.50 4.91
N VAL A 289 40.07 13.84 5.23
CA VAL A 289 38.77 14.52 5.39
C VAL A 289 38.75 15.39 6.65
N GLU A 290 39.23 14.88 7.78
CA GLU A 290 39.31 15.61 9.06
C GLU A 290 40.23 16.83 8.96
N ALA A 291 41.42 16.66 8.37
CA ALA A 291 42.41 17.72 8.16
C ALA A 291 42.05 18.63 7.00
N HIS A 292 41.01 18.38 6.23
CA HIS A 292 40.68 19.10 4.99
C HIS A 292 41.85 19.21 4.00
N SER A 293 42.68 18.17 3.93
CA SER A 293 43.83 18.06 3.05
C SER A 293 43.49 17.27 1.81
N PHE A 294 43.38 17.94 0.66
CA PHE A 294 42.96 17.33 -0.59
C PHE A 294 43.95 17.64 -1.71
N ASP A 295 43.95 16.74 -2.70
CA ASP A 295 44.72 16.94 -3.92
C ASP A 295 44.31 18.25 -4.59
N LYS A 296 45.30 18.97 -5.11
CA LYS A 296 45.08 20.21 -5.84
C LYS A 296 44.48 19.92 -7.20
N LEU A 297 43.60 20.78 -7.67
CA LEU A 297 43.10 20.69 -9.04
C LEU A 297 44.24 20.97 -10.02
N GLU A 298 44.39 20.10 -11.01
CA GLU A 298 45.43 20.20 -12.04
C GLU A 298 44.93 20.92 -13.27
N GLN A 299 43.63 20.82 -13.54
CA GLN A 299 43.00 21.32 -14.76
C GLN A 299 41.59 21.87 -14.49
N LEU A 300 41.18 22.88 -15.27
CA LEU A 300 39.82 23.43 -15.29
C LEU A 300 39.19 23.18 -16.66
N CYS A 301 37.90 22.82 -16.65
CA CYS A 301 37.17 22.66 -17.91
C CYS A 301 36.90 24.01 -18.56
N TRP A 302 37.20 24.11 -19.83
CA TRP A 302 37.07 25.33 -20.60
C TRP A 302 36.36 25.09 -21.93
N ARG A 303 35.59 26.07 -22.36
CA ARG A 303 34.95 26.14 -23.67
C ARG A 303 35.03 27.56 -24.18
N ASN A 304 35.22 27.74 -25.47
CA ASN A 304 35.27 29.09 -26.06
C ASN A 304 33.91 29.78 -25.86
N SER A 305 33.95 31.03 -25.38
CA SER A 305 32.77 31.90 -25.24
C SER A 305 32.62 32.88 -26.40
N ASP A 306 33.67 33.09 -27.20
CA ASP A 306 33.62 33.91 -28.40
C ASP A 306 33.18 33.04 -29.61
N LEU A 307 31.85 32.98 -29.80
CA LEU A 307 31.21 32.05 -30.72
C LEU A 307 30.91 32.70 -32.07
N GLU A 308 31.22 32.00 -33.15
CA GLU A 308 30.90 32.38 -34.52
C GLU A 308 29.49 31.88 -34.90
N PHE A 309 28.61 32.83 -35.20
CA PHE A 309 27.22 32.52 -35.57
C PHE A 309 26.94 32.71 -37.09
N GLY A 310 27.93 32.79 -37.94
CA GLY A 310 27.74 32.94 -39.38
C GLY A 310 27.01 31.74 -39.98
N HIS A 311 27.44 30.53 -39.65
CA HIS A 311 26.93 29.26 -40.09
C HIS A 311 27.17 28.18 -39.06
N ILE A 312 26.44 27.05 -39.13
CA ILE A 312 26.50 25.97 -38.12
C ILE A 312 27.93 25.43 -37.94
N ASP A 313 28.63 25.19 -39.05
CA ASP A 313 29.97 24.63 -39.01
C ASP A 313 30.99 25.59 -38.37
N GLY A 314 30.83 26.91 -38.56
CA GLY A 314 31.61 27.93 -37.85
C GLY A 314 31.35 27.94 -36.37
N LEU A 315 30.09 27.81 -35.99
CA LEU A 315 29.69 27.66 -34.58
C LEU A 315 30.30 26.39 -33.94
N LEU A 316 30.23 25.26 -34.62
CA LEU A 316 30.83 24.00 -34.14
C LEU A 316 32.36 24.14 -34.01
N ALA A 317 33.02 24.72 -34.99
CA ALA A 317 34.46 24.96 -34.95
C ALA A 317 34.85 25.89 -33.78
N SER A 318 34.09 26.96 -33.56
CA SER A 318 34.35 27.89 -32.44
C SER A 318 34.12 27.25 -31.07
N LEU A 319 33.04 26.39 -30.90
CA LEU A 319 32.78 25.66 -29.68
C LEU A 319 33.84 24.60 -29.36
N THR A 320 34.45 24.01 -30.37
CA THR A 320 35.47 22.96 -30.24
C THR A 320 36.90 23.49 -30.27
N ALA A 321 37.08 24.79 -30.27
CA ALA A 321 38.38 25.43 -30.26
C ALA A 321 39.26 24.94 -29.09
N PRO A 322 40.59 24.79 -29.29
CA PRO A 322 41.48 24.33 -28.23
C PRO A 322 41.64 25.39 -27.14
N PRO A 323 41.90 25.01 -25.89
CA PRO A 323 42.11 25.95 -24.79
C PRO A 323 43.29 26.86 -25.04
N PRO A 324 43.17 28.16 -24.72
CA PRO A 324 44.23 29.15 -25.02
C PRO A 324 45.38 29.18 -24.00
N ARG A 325 45.24 28.52 -22.85
CA ARG A 325 46.20 28.59 -21.72
C ARG A 325 46.43 27.24 -21.08
N SER A 326 47.62 26.98 -20.57
CA SER A 326 47.94 25.80 -19.77
C SER A 326 47.14 25.79 -18.45
N GLY A 327 46.68 24.59 -18.03
CA GLY A 327 45.77 24.43 -16.91
C GLY A 327 44.28 24.46 -17.29
N LEU A 328 43.98 24.79 -18.55
CA LEU A 328 42.63 24.66 -19.12
C LEU A 328 42.59 23.42 -20.03
N VAL A 329 41.51 22.66 -19.94
CA VAL A 329 41.26 21.51 -20.82
C VAL A 329 39.88 21.66 -21.44
N LYS A 330 39.68 21.07 -22.62
CA LYS A 330 38.34 20.94 -23.18
C LYS A 330 37.51 20.07 -22.24
N GLY A 331 36.36 20.59 -21.77
CA GLY A 331 35.39 19.79 -21.01
C GLY A 331 34.84 18.65 -21.85
N ASN A 332 34.13 17.71 -21.21
CA ASN A 332 33.33 16.71 -21.92
C ASN A 332 32.33 17.42 -22.83
N ASP A 333 31.91 16.74 -23.89
CA ASP A 333 30.87 17.28 -24.76
C ASP A 333 29.59 17.41 -23.90
N ALA A 334 29.25 18.67 -23.59
CA ALA A 334 28.06 18.93 -22.79
C ALA A 334 26.79 18.69 -23.64
N ALA A 335 25.68 18.38 -23.01
CA ALA A 335 24.43 18.02 -23.68
C ALA A 335 23.95 19.02 -24.73
N ASP A 336 24.29 20.31 -24.57
CA ASP A 336 24.00 21.37 -25.54
C ASP A 336 24.80 21.18 -26.84
N LEU A 337 26.09 20.84 -26.73
CA LEU A 337 26.95 20.56 -27.88
C LEU A 337 26.57 19.28 -28.57
N GLU A 338 26.29 18.19 -27.81
CA GLU A 338 25.81 16.92 -28.35
C GLU A 338 24.52 17.11 -29.12
N THR A 339 23.58 17.88 -28.56
CA THR A 339 22.30 18.23 -29.21
C THR A 339 22.57 19.03 -30.50
N LEU A 340 23.47 20.03 -30.48
CA LEU A 340 23.81 20.75 -31.69
C LEU A 340 24.44 19.88 -32.76
N VAL A 341 25.34 18.98 -32.40
CA VAL A 341 25.95 18.00 -33.32
C VAL A 341 24.89 17.06 -33.93
N ALA A 342 23.93 16.59 -33.12
CA ALA A 342 22.83 15.78 -33.63
C ALA A 342 21.96 16.56 -34.63
N LEU A 343 21.53 17.77 -34.26
CA LEU A 343 20.69 18.62 -35.10
C LEU A 343 21.41 19.12 -36.37
N ALA A 344 22.71 19.34 -36.29
CA ALA A 344 23.51 19.72 -37.46
C ALA A 344 23.57 18.63 -38.55
N ARG A 345 23.19 17.41 -38.27
CA ARG A 345 23.09 16.33 -39.25
C ARG A 345 21.76 16.32 -40.00
N GLU A 346 20.75 17.00 -39.48
CA GLU A 346 19.41 17.05 -40.07
C GLU A 346 19.34 18.09 -41.21
N PRO A 347 19.04 17.70 -42.49
CA PRO A 347 19.01 18.61 -43.61
C PRO A 347 18.00 19.76 -43.44
N GLU A 348 16.85 19.47 -42.81
CA GLU A 348 15.79 20.45 -42.56
C GLU A 348 16.26 21.53 -41.60
N ILE A 349 16.99 21.18 -40.57
CA ILE A 349 17.54 22.12 -39.58
C ILE A 349 18.62 22.97 -40.24
N ARG A 350 19.51 22.38 -41.04
CA ARG A 350 20.52 23.13 -41.78
C ARG A 350 19.87 24.11 -42.75
N ALA A 351 18.81 23.74 -43.44
CA ALA A 351 18.08 24.62 -44.34
C ALA A 351 17.39 25.79 -43.62
N LEU A 352 16.94 25.61 -42.39
CA LEU A 352 16.32 26.67 -41.58
C LEU A 352 17.34 27.59 -40.90
N ALA A 353 18.49 27.07 -40.53
CA ALA A 353 19.52 27.81 -39.76
C ALA A 353 20.49 28.61 -40.62
N HIS A 354 19.94 29.49 -41.49
CA HIS A 354 20.73 30.39 -42.31
C HIS A 354 20.86 31.78 -41.69
N GLY A 355 22.11 32.26 -41.59
CA GLY A 355 22.46 33.57 -41.11
C GLY A 355 22.56 33.67 -39.59
N ARG A 356 23.30 34.68 -39.14
CA ARG A 356 23.74 34.86 -37.74
C ARG A 356 22.61 34.74 -36.70
N ARG A 357 21.45 35.30 -36.97
CA ARG A 357 20.29 35.28 -36.04
C ARG A 357 19.73 33.87 -35.84
N ARG A 358 19.58 33.13 -36.95
CA ARG A 358 18.99 31.79 -36.87
C ARG A 358 19.96 30.74 -36.33
N VAL A 359 21.26 30.89 -36.61
CA VAL A 359 22.30 30.01 -36.02
C VAL A 359 22.39 30.23 -34.51
N ARG A 360 22.32 31.50 -34.06
CA ARG A 360 22.26 31.84 -32.64
C ARG A 360 21.00 31.23 -31.99
N LEU A 361 19.86 31.37 -32.64
CA LEU A 361 18.60 30.80 -32.14
C LEU A 361 18.65 29.25 -32.05
N LEU A 362 19.27 28.59 -33.02
CA LEU A 362 19.51 27.14 -32.97
C LEU A 362 20.36 26.78 -31.75
N TRP A 363 21.45 27.52 -31.52
CA TRP A 363 22.29 27.30 -30.35
C TRP A 363 21.54 27.53 -29.04
N GLU A 364 20.76 28.58 -28.94
CA GLU A 364 19.91 28.82 -27.76
C GLU A 364 18.88 27.72 -27.54
N ALA A 365 18.30 27.13 -28.58
CA ALA A 365 17.42 26.00 -28.48
C ALA A 365 18.15 24.73 -28.03
N CYS A 366 19.39 24.49 -28.43
CA CYS A 366 20.20 23.37 -27.94
C CYS A 366 20.57 23.51 -26.46
N GLN A 367 20.53 24.72 -25.89
CA GLN A 367 20.81 24.98 -24.48
C GLN A 367 19.60 24.67 -23.55
N ILE A 368 18.44 24.23 -24.07
CA ILE A 368 17.31 23.75 -23.27
C ILE A 368 17.82 22.59 -22.41
N PRO A 369 17.71 22.65 -21.08
CA PRO A 369 18.23 21.59 -20.22
C PRO A 369 17.44 20.27 -20.35
N ASP A 370 18.13 19.15 -20.50
CA ASP A 370 17.50 17.82 -20.41
C ASP A 370 17.41 17.36 -18.95
N PHE A 371 16.29 17.70 -18.29
CA PHE A 371 16.03 17.25 -16.94
C PHE A 371 15.51 15.81 -16.86
N ARG A 372 15.03 15.25 -17.97
CA ARG A 372 14.44 13.90 -17.99
C ARG A 372 15.48 12.80 -18.16
N LYS A 373 16.58 13.10 -18.87
CA LYS A 373 17.67 12.14 -19.17
C LYS A 373 17.16 10.80 -19.71
N LEU A 374 16.18 10.85 -20.65
CA LEU A 374 15.55 9.63 -21.16
C LEU A 374 16.35 9.03 -22.32
N THR A 375 16.56 9.79 -23.36
CA THR A 375 17.40 9.45 -24.52
C THR A 375 17.80 10.75 -25.22
N ASP A 376 19.02 10.79 -25.77
CA ASP A 376 19.54 11.95 -26.47
C ASP A 376 18.69 12.33 -27.69
N GLU A 377 18.17 11.36 -28.43
CA GLU A 377 17.30 11.60 -29.57
C GLU A 377 15.97 12.29 -29.22
N THR A 378 15.37 11.93 -28.08
CA THR A 378 14.09 12.53 -27.66
C THR A 378 14.26 13.98 -27.30
N HIS A 379 15.37 14.34 -26.65
CA HIS A 379 15.69 15.71 -26.31
C HIS A 379 16.05 16.53 -27.56
N ALA A 380 16.88 16.00 -28.45
CA ALA A 380 17.22 16.64 -29.71
C ALA A 380 15.97 16.95 -30.56
N ARG A 381 15.01 16.02 -30.66
CA ARG A 381 13.73 16.25 -31.36
C ARG A 381 12.91 17.39 -30.73
N LEU A 382 12.91 17.49 -29.40
CA LEU A 382 12.26 18.63 -28.73
C LEU A 382 12.92 19.95 -29.10
N CYS A 383 14.25 20.03 -29.04
CA CYS A 383 15.01 21.22 -29.41
C CYS A 383 14.81 21.59 -30.90
N ALA A 384 14.82 20.61 -31.80
CA ALA A 384 14.50 20.77 -33.21
C ALA A 384 13.11 21.39 -33.42
N ARG A 385 12.10 20.88 -32.71
CA ARG A 385 10.74 21.35 -32.80
C ARG A 385 10.57 22.80 -32.28
N VAL A 386 11.18 23.09 -31.12
CA VAL A 386 11.22 24.45 -30.57
C VAL A 386 11.89 25.41 -31.56
N PHE A 387 13.08 25.05 -32.04
CA PHE A 387 13.78 25.85 -33.05
C PHE A 387 12.93 26.04 -34.32
N GLY A 388 12.31 24.98 -34.84
CA GLY A 388 11.46 25.01 -36.02
C GLY A 388 10.32 26.01 -35.91
N HIS A 389 9.60 26.02 -34.80
CA HIS A 389 8.52 26.97 -34.55
C HIS A 389 9.04 28.42 -34.48
N ILE A 390 10.09 28.66 -33.70
CA ILE A 390 10.61 30.03 -33.51
C ILE A 390 11.25 30.56 -34.81
N ALA A 391 11.94 29.70 -35.56
CA ALA A 391 12.57 30.09 -36.81
C ALA A 391 11.55 30.42 -37.93
N LYS A 392 10.37 29.77 -37.96
CA LYS A 392 9.30 29.98 -38.93
C LYS A 392 8.34 31.07 -38.49
N ASP A 393 7.83 30.98 -37.25
CA ASP A 393 6.69 31.76 -36.76
C ASP A 393 7.13 32.91 -35.83
N GLY A 394 8.43 32.99 -35.50
CA GLY A 394 8.97 33.96 -34.57
C GLY A 394 8.70 33.71 -33.09
N THR A 395 7.67 32.96 -32.77
CA THR A 395 7.29 32.56 -31.40
C THR A 395 6.71 31.17 -31.41
N LEU A 396 6.67 30.53 -30.25
CA LEU A 396 6.02 29.22 -30.07
C LEU A 396 4.50 29.35 -30.15
N PRO A 397 3.79 28.36 -30.78
CA PRO A 397 2.32 28.32 -30.77
C PRO A 397 1.81 28.13 -29.33
N THR A 398 0.89 29.01 -28.94
CA THR A 398 0.33 29.01 -27.57
C THR A 398 -0.42 27.72 -27.24
N ASP A 399 -1.21 27.20 -28.21
CA ASP A 399 -1.97 25.96 -28.02
C ASP A 399 -1.05 24.74 -27.85
N TRP A 400 0.07 24.73 -28.58
CA TRP A 400 1.06 23.66 -28.40
C TRP A 400 1.72 23.73 -27.02
N LEU A 401 2.11 24.90 -26.56
CA LEU A 401 2.70 25.11 -25.23
C LEU A 401 1.70 24.71 -24.14
N ALA A 402 0.43 25.14 -24.25
CA ALA A 402 -0.65 24.77 -23.35
C ALA A 402 -0.82 23.24 -23.25
N ALA A 403 -0.88 22.55 -24.39
CA ALA A 403 -1.01 21.10 -24.45
C ALA A 403 0.17 20.37 -23.78
N GLN A 404 1.39 20.88 -23.96
CA GLN A 404 2.58 20.30 -23.34
C GLN A 404 2.59 20.47 -21.81
N ILE A 405 2.23 21.65 -21.31
CA ILE A 405 2.11 21.89 -19.86
C ILE A 405 1.00 21.02 -19.26
N ALA A 406 -0.17 20.97 -19.90
CA ALA A 406 -1.30 20.16 -19.44
C ALA A 406 -0.99 18.66 -19.44
N SER A 407 -0.17 18.16 -20.37
CA SER A 407 0.20 16.75 -20.47
C SER A 407 0.95 16.22 -19.25
N VAL A 408 1.57 17.09 -18.48
CA VAL A 408 2.34 16.73 -17.27
C VAL A 408 1.63 17.09 -15.97
N GLU A 409 0.46 17.72 -16.02
CA GLU A 409 -0.29 18.20 -14.82
C GLU A 409 -0.98 17.10 -14.01
N CYS A 410 -0.72 15.84 -14.22
CA CYS A 410 -1.35 14.75 -13.46
C CYS A 410 -0.59 14.46 -12.17
N THR A 411 -1.26 14.46 -11.02
CA THR A 411 -0.68 14.17 -9.69
C THR A 411 -0.79 12.69 -9.29
N ASP A 412 -1.43 11.84 -10.11
CA ASP A 412 -1.52 10.41 -9.87
C ASP A 412 -0.24 9.69 -10.28
N GLY A 413 0.04 8.56 -9.61
CA GLY A 413 1.21 7.74 -9.91
C GLY A 413 2.11 7.52 -8.70
N ASP A 414 3.18 6.78 -8.92
CA ASP A 414 4.22 6.52 -7.93
C ASP A 414 5.24 7.67 -7.83
N LEU A 415 6.22 7.51 -6.95
CA LEU A 415 7.27 8.52 -6.74
C LEU A 415 8.08 8.79 -8.01
N ASP A 416 8.40 7.75 -8.77
CA ASP A 416 9.24 7.87 -9.97
C ASP A 416 8.47 8.58 -11.10
N THR A 417 7.18 8.28 -11.26
CA THR A 417 6.28 8.95 -12.22
C THR A 417 6.17 10.44 -11.91
N LEU A 418 5.95 10.79 -10.63
CA LEU A 418 5.87 12.20 -10.22
C LEU A 418 7.19 12.92 -10.44
N MET A 419 8.34 12.28 -10.16
CA MET A 419 9.66 12.86 -10.44
C MET A 419 9.93 13.06 -11.93
N GLN A 420 9.47 12.14 -12.79
CA GLN A 420 9.57 12.30 -14.24
C GLN A 420 8.72 13.46 -14.74
N ARG A 421 7.48 13.63 -14.23
CA ARG A 421 6.62 14.77 -14.55
C ARG A 421 7.24 16.09 -14.08
N LEU A 422 7.81 16.11 -12.86
CA LEU A 422 8.55 17.25 -12.36
C LEU A 422 9.76 17.61 -13.24
N ALA A 423 10.50 16.62 -13.71
CA ALA A 423 11.56 16.85 -14.68
C ALA A 423 11.01 17.37 -16.03
N GLY A 424 9.83 16.89 -16.44
CA GLY A 424 9.15 17.37 -17.64
C GLY A 424 8.68 18.81 -17.55
N ILE A 425 8.00 19.19 -16.45
CA ILE A 425 7.50 20.56 -16.30
C ILE A 425 8.64 21.59 -16.21
N ARG A 426 9.79 21.23 -15.66
CA ARG A 426 10.96 22.12 -15.58
C ARG A 426 11.49 22.52 -16.95
N ILE A 427 11.40 21.67 -17.96
CA ILE A 427 11.71 22.02 -19.35
C ILE A 427 10.79 23.13 -19.83
N TRP A 428 9.49 22.99 -19.56
CA TRP A 428 8.50 24.00 -19.95
C TRP A 428 8.61 25.28 -19.14
N SER A 429 9.02 25.22 -17.87
CA SER A 429 9.35 26.39 -17.05
C SER A 429 10.53 27.17 -17.64
N TYR A 430 11.58 26.46 -18.12
CA TYR A 430 12.70 27.08 -18.81
C TYR A 430 12.26 27.76 -20.11
N ILE A 431 11.49 27.09 -20.95
CA ILE A 431 10.98 27.61 -22.22
C ILE A 431 10.07 28.84 -21.98
N ALA A 432 9.16 28.74 -21.01
CA ALA A 432 8.22 29.79 -20.65
C ALA A 432 8.93 31.04 -20.06
N ALA A 433 10.13 30.89 -19.48
CA ALA A 433 10.93 32.02 -18.97
C ALA A 433 11.57 32.84 -20.08
N ARG A 434 11.56 32.38 -21.35
CA ARG A 434 12.12 33.05 -22.51
C ARG A 434 11.07 33.94 -23.17
N ALA A 435 11.06 35.23 -22.79
CA ALA A 435 10.13 36.25 -23.34
C ALA A 435 10.29 36.49 -24.85
N ASP A 436 11.45 36.16 -25.40
CA ASP A 436 11.73 36.22 -26.83
C ASP A 436 11.16 35.00 -27.61
N TRP A 437 10.77 33.92 -26.94
CA TRP A 437 10.22 32.71 -27.57
C TRP A 437 8.72 32.58 -27.41
N VAL A 438 8.16 33.14 -26.34
CA VAL A 438 6.78 32.90 -25.94
C VAL A 438 6.02 34.21 -25.82
N ARG A 439 4.87 34.32 -26.47
CA ARG A 439 3.91 35.42 -26.24
C ARG A 439 3.33 35.31 -24.87
N ASP A 440 3.26 36.40 -24.12
CA ASP A 440 2.82 36.44 -22.73
C ASP A 440 3.58 35.47 -21.81
N ALA A 441 4.88 35.59 -21.84
CA ALA A 441 5.80 34.74 -21.05
C ALA A 441 5.46 34.74 -19.56
N ALA A 442 4.99 35.86 -18.99
CA ALA A 442 4.59 35.95 -17.58
C ALA A 442 3.43 35.03 -17.24
N HIS A 443 2.41 34.95 -18.12
CA HIS A 443 1.28 34.02 -17.95
C HIS A 443 1.75 32.57 -17.97
N TRP A 444 2.50 32.17 -19.00
CA TRP A 444 2.95 30.78 -19.15
C TRP A 444 3.94 30.34 -18.09
N GLN A 445 4.78 31.25 -17.62
CA GLN A 445 5.65 31.01 -16.47
C GLN A 445 4.82 30.76 -15.20
N GLY A 446 3.74 31.53 -15.02
CA GLY A 446 2.78 31.32 -13.93
C GLY A 446 2.10 29.96 -14.01
N CYS A 447 1.63 29.54 -15.19
CA CYS A 447 1.01 28.23 -15.42
C CYS A 447 2.00 27.08 -15.14
N ALA A 448 3.21 27.14 -15.70
CA ALA A 448 4.22 26.11 -15.48
C ALA A 448 4.61 25.98 -13.99
N ARG A 449 4.73 27.12 -13.30
CA ARG A 449 5.00 27.15 -11.85
C ARG A 449 3.86 26.53 -11.05
N ALA A 450 2.61 26.85 -11.38
CA ALA A 450 1.46 26.27 -10.70
C ALA A 450 1.42 24.72 -10.81
N VAL A 451 1.76 24.18 -11.99
CA VAL A 451 1.87 22.74 -12.21
C VAL A 451 3.07 22.15 -11.45
N GLU A 452 4.23 22.82 -11.46
CA GLU A 452 5.42 22.39 -10.69
C GLU A 452 5.10 22.35 -9.19
N ASP A 453 4.38 23.34 -8.67
CA ASP A 453 3.97 23.40 -7.27
C ASP A 453 3.01 22.25 -6.92
N LYS A 454 1.97 22.00 -7.72
CA LYS A 454 1.05 20.88 -7.52
C LYS A 454 1.78 19.52 -7.50
N LEU A 455 2.65 19.28 -8.46
CA LEU A 455 3.44 18.05 -8.53
C LEU A 455 4.43 17.93 -7.36
N SER A 456 4.99 19.05 -6.92
CA SER A 456 5.91 19.11 -5.79
C SER A 456 5.21 18.77 -4.47
N ASP A 457 4.01 19.30 -4.27
CA ASP A 457 3.19 19.02 -3.07
C ASP A 457 2.74 17.55 -3.07
N ALA A 458 2.24 17.04 -4.19
CA ALA A 458 1.88 15.63 -4.33
C ALA A 458 3.07 14.68 -4.06
N LEU A 459 4.25 15.03 -4.56
CA LEU A 459 5.46 14.24 -4.31
C LEU A 459 5.88 14.30 -2.83
N HIS A 460 5.79 15.47 -2.19
CA HIS A 460 6.05 15.63 -0.76
C HIS A 460 5.11 14.78 0.08
N GLU A 461 3.81 14.80 -0.20
CA GLU A 461 2.81 13.97 0.48
C GLU A 461 3.10 12.48 0.32
N ARG A 462 3.45 12.03 -0.89
CA ARG A 462 3.79 10.62 -1.15
C ARG A 462 5.06 10.19 -0.43
N LEU A 463 6.11 11.02 -0.41
CA LEU A 463 7.34 10.76 0.34
C LEU A 463 7.05 10.68 1.84
N THR A 464 6.28 11.63 2.36
CA THR A 464 5.90 11.68 3.78
C THR A 464 5.06 10.46 4.16
N ALA A 465 4.03 10.13 3.39
CA ALA A 465 3.19 8.96 3.64
C ALA A 465 3.98 7.64 3.59
N ARG A 466 5.01 7.56 2.74
CA ARG A 466 5.81 6.35 2.60
C ARG A 466 6.90 6.21 3.66
N PHE A 467 7.57 7.29 4.05
CA PHE A 467 8.80 7.22 4.84
C PHE A 467 8.72 7.86 6.23
N VAL A 468 7.61 8.53 6.57
CA VAL A 468 7.43 9.16 7.88
C VAL A 468 6.29 8.50 8.63
N ASP A 469 6.60 7.88 9.74
CA ASP A 469 5.62 7.39 10.70
C ASP A 469 5.67 8.25 11.98
N ARG A 470 4.87 9.31 11.98
CA ARG A 470 4.83 10.27 13.09
C ARG A 470 4.48 9.60 14.42
N ARG A 471 3.64 8.56 14.39
CA ARG A 471 3.20 7.82 15.58
C ARG A 471 4.36 7.02 16.18
N ALA A 472 5.03 6.23 15.33
CA ALA A 472 6.18 5.44 15.76
C ALA A 472 7.34 6.33 16.24
N THR A 473 7.58 7.47 15.58
CA THR A 473 8.65 8.41 15.96
C THR A 473 8.43 8.99 17.37
N GLN A 474 7.21 9.42 17.70
CA GLN A 474 6.89 9.96 19.02
C GLN A 474 6.97 8.90 20.11
N LEU A 475 6.45 7.70 19.84
CA LEU A 475 6.55 6.56 20.78
C LEU A 475 8.01 6.17 21.04
N MET A 476 8.85 6.12 20.00
CA MET A 476 10.27 5.81 20.13
C MET A 476 11.04 6.84 20.96
N ARG A 477 10.82 8.13 20.70
CA ARG A 477 11.49 9.20 21.44
C ARG A 477 11.20 9.14 22.94
N ARG A 478 9.96 8.86 23.33
CA ARG A 478 9.59 8.75 24.75
C ARG A 478 10.12 7.49 25.40
N LEU A 479 10.24 6.41 24.64
CA LEU A 479 10.87 5.16 25.12
C LEU A 479 12.38 5.30 25.26
N ASP A 480 13.06 6.02 24.37
CA ASP A 480 14.51 6.26 24.37
C ASP A 480 14.92 7.31 25.43
N ALA A 481 14.03 8.23 25.77
CA ALA A 481 14.27 9.26 26.79
C ALA A 481 14.43 8.71 28.23
N GLY A 482 14.15 7.41 28.45
CA GLY A 482 14.43 6.73 29.73
C GLY A 482 13.65 7.27 30.94
N ASP A 483 12.76 8.23 30.74
CA ASP A 483 11.89 8.77 31.79
C ASP A 483 10.90 7.69 32.20
N GLY A 484 11.03 7.21 33.43
CA GLY A 484 10.14 6.24 34.07
C GLY A 484 8.69 6.71 34.21
N GLN A 485 8.30 7.79 33.54
CA GLN A 485 6.91 8.23 33.41
C GLN A 485 6.14 7.24 32.58
N ALA A 486 5.12 6.66 33.19
CA ALA A 486 4.24 5.70 32.55
C ALA A 486 3.50 6.39 31.40
N LEU A 487 3.67 5.84 30.19
CA LEU A 487 2.92 6.26 29.00
C LEU A 487 1.42 6.35 29.31
N LEU A 488 0.78 7.47 29.01
CA LEU A 488 -0.65 7.64 29.15
C LEU A 488 -1.35 6.78 28.12
N SER A 489 -2.08 5.79 28.59
CA SER A 489 -2.81 4.87 27.72
C SER A 489 -4.24 4.71 28.19
N ALA A 490 -5.19 4.72 27.27
CA ALA A 490 -6.60 4.58 27.53
C ALA A 490 -7.31 3.79 26.43
N VAL A 491 -8.44 3.19 26.76
CA VAL A 491 -9.34 2.58 25.78
C VAL A 491 -10.59 3.45 25.66
N THR A 492 -10.89 3.92 24.45
CA THR A 492 -12.08 4.73 24.19
C THR A 492 -13.36 3.90 24.31
N ARG A 493 -14.51 4.55 24.46
CA ARG A 493 -15.82 3.87 24.46
C ARG A 493 -16.08 3.06 23.18
N ARG A 494 -15.40 3.40 22.09
CA ARG A 494 -15.47 2.68 20.80
C ARG A 494 -14.52 1.50 20.71
N GLY A 495 -13.71 1.24 21.75
CA GLY A 495 -12.74 0.15 21.77
C GLY A 495 -11.40 0.49 21.12
N GLU A 496 -11.14 1.75 20.78
CA GLU A 496 -9.86 2.18 20.25
C GLU A 496 -8.86 2.30 21.41
N VAL A 497 -7.69 1.74 21.25
CA VAL A 497 -6.58 1.85 22.20
C VAL A 497 -5.76 3.05 21.80
N VAL A 498 -5.72 4.05 22.67
CA VAL A 498 -4.99 5.30 22.48
C VAL A 498 -3.83 5.34 23.45
N VAL A 499 -2.62 5.61 22.95
CA VAL A 499 -1.41 5.80 23.74
C VAL A 499 -0.84 7.17 23.39
N GLU A 500 -0.66 8.04 24.38
CA GLU A 500 -0.17 9.40 24.20
C GLU A 500 -0.94 10.22 23.15
N GLY A 501 -2.26 10.02 23.09
CA GLY A 501 -3.13 10.69 22.12
C GLY A 501 -3.19 10.02 20.73
N HIS A 502 -2.39 8.99 20.48
CA HIS A 502 -2.39 8.28 19.19
C HIS A 502 -3.11 6.94 19.28
N GLN A 503 -3.98 6.66 18.33
CA GLN A 503 -4.63 5.36 18.20
C GLN A 503 -3.61 4.33 17.75
N VAL A 504 -3.34 3.32 18.59
CA VAL A 504 -2.35 2.26 18.33
C VAL A 504 -2.97 0.92 17.97
N GLY A 505 -4.29 0.81 18.06
CA GLY A 505 -5.02 -0.41 17.73
C GLY A 505 -6.44 -0.36 18.26
N HIS A 506 -7.10 -1.53 18.23
CA HIS A 506 -8.50 -1.67 18.61
C HIS A 506 -8.72 -2.93 19.45
N VAL A 507 -9.61 -2.87 20.42
CA VAL A 507 -10.03 -4.02 21.21
C VAL A 507 -11.24 -4.67 20.55
N ALA A 508 -11.09 -5.91 20.11
CA ALA A 508 -12.16 -6.71 19.55
C ALA A 508 -12.47 -7.90 20.47
N GLY A 509 -13.70 -7.95 21.00
CA GLY A 509 -14.04 -8.92 22.03
C GLY A 509 -13.13 -8.76 23.25
N PHE A 510 -12.34 -9.78 23.56
CA PHE A 510 -11.35 -9.81 24.63
C PHE A 510 -9.90 -9.84 24.12
N GLY A 511 -9.67 -9.56 22.84
CA GLY A 511 -8.37 -9.50 22.21
C GLY A 511 -8.01 -8.10 21.78
N PHE A 512 -6.69 -7.84 21.65
CA PHE A 512 -6.16 -6.60 21.08
C PHE A 512 -5.73 -6.84 19.64
N LEU A 513 -6.15 -5.96 18.76
CA LEU A 513 -5.77 -5.90 17.37
C LEU A 513 -4.92 -4.64 17.18
N PRO A 514 -3.61 -4.76 16.98
CA PRO A 514 -2.78 -3.62 16.66
C PRO A 514 -3.18 -3.03 15.31
N ASP A 515 -2.86 -1.75 15.11
CA ASP A 515 -3.07 -1.09 13.82
C ASP A 515 -2.46 -1.95 12.69
N PRO A 516 -3.18 -2.24 11.60
CA PRO A 516 -2.67 -3.02 10.47
C PRO A 516 -1.40 -2.45 9.83
N LEU A 517 -1.17 -1.14 10.00
CA LEU A 517 0.02 -0.46 9.50
C LEU A 517 1.26 -0.71 10.36
N ALA A 518 1.11 -1.20 11.60
CA ALA A 518 2.21 -1.54 12.49
C ALA A 518 2.86 -2.87 12.08
N VAL A 519 4.13 -2.84 11.65
CA VAL A 519 4.86 -4.02 11.14
C VAL A 519 6.14 -4.27 11.95
N GLY A 520 6.47 -5.53 12.20
CA GLY A 520 7.76 -5.92 12.81
C GLY A 520 7.90 -5.54 14.28
N ASP A 521 8.98 -4.83 14.62
CA ASP A 521 9.29 -4.46 16.03
C ASP A 521 8.34 -3.37 16.56
N GLU A 522 7.76 -2.56 15.69
CA GLU A 522 6.71 -1.60 16.03
C GLU A 522 5.48 -2.29 16.65
N LYS A 523 5.09 -3.43 16.11
CA LYS A 523 4.00 -4.24 16.65
C LYS A 523 4.27 -4.65 18.11
N LYS A 524 5.52 -4.98 18.44
CA LYS A 524 5.91 -5.32 19.83
C LYS A 524 5.85 -4.12 20.77
N LEU A 525 6.21 -2.93 20.28
CA LEU A 525 6.16 -1.69 21.05
C LEU A 525 4.72 -1.26 21.33
N VAL A 526 3.89 -1.28 20.32
CA VAL A 526 2.44 -1.03 20.41
C VAL A 526 1.79 -1.99 21.40
N TRP A 527 2.14 -3.29 21.36
CA TRP A 527 1.69 -4.29 22.33
C TRP A 527 2.11 -3.96 23.76
N ARG A 528 3.35 -3.53 23.96
CA ARG A 528 3.86 -3.15 25.29
C ARG A 528 3.12 -1.93 25.85
N ALA A 529 2.92 -0.90 25.00
CA ALA A 529 2.22 0.32 25.38
C ALA A 529 0.73 0.07 25.67
N ALA A 530 0.08 -0.77 24.85
CA ALA A 530 -1.34 -1.11 25.01
C ALA A 530 -1.63 -1.98 26.25
N ARG A 531 -0.69 -2.81 26.71
CA ARG A 531 -0.88 -3.78 27.80
C ARG A 531 -1.45 -3.17 29.07
N ARG A 532 -1.02 -1.98 29.43
CA ARG A 532 -1.49 -1.30 30.67
C ARG A 532 -2.96 -0.91 30.56
N ALA A 533 -3.33 -0.22 29.49
CA ALA A 533 -4.73 0.17 29.25
C ALA A 533 -5.66 -1.04 29.18
N LEU A 534 -5.20 -2.13 28.57
CA LEU A 534 -5.98 -3.34 28.42
C LEU A 534 -6.20 -4.08 29.74
N ARG A 535 -5.23 -4.07 30.66
CA ARG A 535 -5.40 -4.67 32.00
C ARG A 535 -6.52 -4.01 32.81
N GLU A 536 -6.72 -2.72 32.64
CA GLU A 536 -7.80 -1.99 33.34
C GLU A 536 -9.15 -2.13 32.64
N GLU A 537 -9.13 -2.23 31.31
CA GLU A 537 -10.37 -2.33 30.51
C GLU A 537 -10.97 -3.75 30.51
N MET A 538 -10.17 -4.80 30.55
CA MET A 538 -10.68 -6.18 30.45
C MET A 538 -11.68 -6.57 31.54
N PRO A 539 -11.46 -6.28 32.83
CA PRO A 539 -12.44 -6.54 33.87
C PRO A 539 -13.78 -5.84 33.61
N ARG A 540 -13.74 -4.59 33.13
CA ARG A 540 -14.93 -3.83 32.76
C ARG A 540 -15.68 -4.44 31.60
N ARG A 541 -14.96 -4.97 30.60
CA ARG A 541 -15.54 -5.65 29.46
C ARG A 541 -16.17 -7.00 29.83
N VAL A 542 -15.52 -7.75 30.69
CA VAL A 542 -16.09 -8.99 31.24
C VAL A 542 -17.42 -8.69 31.95
N ALA A 543 -17.44 -7.71 32.84
CA ALA A 543 -18.66 -7.32 33.54
C ALA A 543 -19.78 -6.85 32.57
N ARG A 544 -19.42 -6.13 31.49
CA ARG A 544 -20.39 -5.75 30.45
C ARG A 544 -20.94 -6.95 29.69
N ALA A 545 -20.10 -7.93 29.34
CA ALA A 545 -20.54 -9.12 28.66
C ALA A 545 -21.43 -10.00 29.55
N GLU A 546 -21.15 -10.10 30.84
CA GLU A 546 -21.99 -10.80 31.80
C GLU A 546 -23.38 -10.18 31.96
N ALA A 547 -23.42 -8.83 32.01
CA ALA A 547 -24.68 -8.07 32.14
C ALA A 547 -25.42 -7.92 30.79
N ALA A 548 -24.79 -8.28 29.67
CA ALA A 548 -25.40 -8.13 28.37
C ALA A 548 -26.63 -9.03 28.19
N PRO A 549 -27.70 -8.52 27.53
CA PRO A 549 -28.87 -9.32 27.21
C PRO A 549 -28.50 -10.40 26.17
N ASP A 550 -29.27 -11.47 26.12
CA ASP A 550 -29.03 -12.59 25.19
C ASP A 550 -29.05 -12.14 23.70
N SER A 551 -29.76 -11.07 23.40
CA SER A 551 -29.79 -10.47 22.05
C SER A 551 -28.46 -9.86 21.59
N ALA A 552 -27.54 -9.59 22.52
CA ALA A 552 -26.19 -9.12 22.19
C ALA A 552 -25.25 -10.23 21.71
N PHE A 553 -25.67 -11.49 21.91
CA PHE A 553 -24.91 -12.65 21.49
C PHE A 553 -25.48 -13.26 20.20
N GLY A 554 -24.60 -13.77 19.37
CA GLY A 554 -24.94 -14.45 18.13
C GLY A 554 -24.26 -15.81 18.02
N TRP A 555 -24.98 -16.79 17.40
CA TRP A 555 -24.39 -18.08 17.05
C TRP A 555 -24.11 -18.13 15.55
N ILE A 556 -22.83 -18.18 15.15
CA ILE A 556 -22.38 -18.23 13.76
C ILE A 556 -21.81 -19.62 13.45
N ALA A 557 -22.20 -20.19 12.29
CA ALA A 557 -21.67 -21.43 11.75
C ALA A 557 -21.23 -21.18 10.29
N GLY A 558 -20.03 -21.65 9.91
CA GLY A 558 -19.51 -21.52 8.52
C GLY A 558 -18.15 -20.83 8.43
N GLU A 559 -17.68 -20.53 7.22
CA GLU A 559 -16.34 -19.97 6.91
C GLU A 559 -16.00 -18.67 7.64
N GLY A 560 -16.98 -17.94 8.15
CA GLY A 560 -16.76 -16.76 9.01
C GLY A 560 -16.14 -17.08 10.38
N ALA A 561 -16.08 -18.34 10.79
CA ALA A 561 -15.61 -18.76 12.11
C ALA A 561 -14.08 -18.89 12.21
N ASN A 562 -13.35 -18.97 11.09
CA ASN A 562 -11.88 -18.99 11.04
C ASN A 562 -11.23 -17.61 10.94
N GLY A 563 -12.02 -16.56 10.87
CA GLY A 563 -11.56 -15.23 10.54
C GLY A 563 -11.31 -14.33 11.71
N ARG A 564 -10.24 -14.53 12.50
CA ARG A 564 -9.62 -13.38 13.17
C ARG A 564 -9.19 -12.31 12.16
N ASP A 565 -8.94 -12.72 10.89
CA ASP A 565 -8.43 -11.81 9.84
C ASP A 565 -9.49 -11.31 8.86
N SER A 566 -10.56 -12.04 8.52
CA SER A 566 -11.50 -11.61 7.48
C SER A 566 -12.65 -10.76 8.02
N ALA A 567 -13.28 -11.14 9.11
CA ALA A 567 -14.36 -10.33 9.71
C ALA A 567 -13.89 -8.99 10.25
N VAL A 568 -12.63 -8.94 10.73
CA VAL A 568 -11.97 -7.71 11.18
C VAL A 568 -11.57 -6.83 9.99
N ARG A 569 -11.13 -7.42 8.88
CA ARG A 569 -10.85 -6.68 7.64
C ARG A 569 -12.12 -6.09 7.03
N ASP A 570 -13.23 -6.82 7.06
CA ASP A 570 -14.50 -6.33 6.52
C ASP A 570 -15.17 -5.29 7.44
N ALA A 571 -15.04 -5.42 8.76
CA ALA A 571 -15.48 -4.39 9.69
C ALA A 571 -14.61 -3.13 9.60
N ALA A 572 -13.30 -3.28 9.40
CA ALA A 572 -12.38 -2.17 9.14
C ALA A 572 -12.67 -1.48 7.79
N ARG A 573 -12.91 -2.25 6.72
CA ARG A 573 -13.28 -1.72 5.39
C ARG A 573 -14.60 -0.97 5.40
N ARG A 574 -15.62 -1.47 6.07
CA ARG A 574 -16.93 -0.78 6.20
C ARG A 574 -16.81 0.51 7.00
N ARG A 575 -15.95 0.58 8.01
CA ARG A 575 -15.68 1.81 8.78
C ARG A 575 -14.86 2.82 8.01
N THR A 576 -13.87 2.39 7.23
CA THR A 576 -13.09 3.28 6.34
C THR A 576 -13.98 3.90 5.26
N ALA A 577 -14.92 3.12 4.72
CA ALA A 577 -15.93 3.63 3.78
C ALA A 577 -16.90 4.62 4.44
N MET A 578 -17.32 4.39 5.69
CA MET A 578 -18.15 5.34 6.44
C MET A 578 -17.38 6.62 6.84
N HIS A 579 -16.07 6.54 7.10
CA HIS A 579 -15.25 7.73 7.37
C HIS A 579 -15.00 8.57 6.11
N ALA A 580 -14.81 7.93 4.96
CA ALA A 580 -14.71 8.63 3.68
C ALA A 580 -16.00 9.38 3.34
N THR A 581 -17.16 8.81 3.65
CA THR A 581 -18.46 9.46 3.43
C THR A 581 -18.76 10.57 4.45
N ALA A 582 -18.20 10.49 5.66
CA ALA A 582 -18.37 11.52 6.70
C ALA A 582 -17.45 12.74 6.50
N LEU A 583 -16.30 12.57 5.83
CA LEU A 583 -15.41 13.68 5.48
C LEU A 583 -15.90 14.49 4.27
N PHE A 584 -16.77 13.91 3.44
CA PHE A 584 -17.41 14.63 2.32
C PHE A 584 -18.64 15.45 2.72
N ASN A 585 -19.12 15.35 3.97
CA ASN A 585 -20.31 16.09 4.45
C ASN A 585 -20.00 17.22 5.44
N LEU A 586 -18.76 17.70 5.55
CA LEU A 586 -18.38 18.79 6.45
C LEU A 586 -17.97 20.10 5.78
N ASP A 587 -18.06 20.20 4.45
CA ASP A 587 -17.89 21.49 3.74
C ASP A 587 -19.26 21.98 3.19
N GLY A 588 -20.11 22.33 4.10
CA GLY A 588 -21.39 22.97 3.80
C GLY A 588 -21.82 23.83 4.98
N CYS A 589 -21.20 24.99 5.14
CA CYS A 589 -21.74 26.08 5.97
C CYS A 589 -21.72 27.40 5.23
N ASP A 590 -22.93 27.78 4.88
CA ASP A 590 -23.51 29.14 4.89
C ASP A 590 -22.65 30.37 4.54
N VAL A 591 -23.03 31.00 3.45
CA VAL A 591 -23.24 32.46 3.46
C VAL A 591 -24.57 32.77 2.75
N GLY A 592 -25.40 33.47 3.50
CA GLY A 592 -26.78 33.75 3.22
C GLY A 592 -27.07 34.78 2.11
N GLY A 593 -28.30 34.67 1.66
CA GLY A 593 -29.21 35.82 1.44
C GLY A 593 -29.19 36.52 0.10
N HIS A 594 -30.12 36.25 -0.79
CA HIS A 594 -31.26 37.14 -1.05
C HIS A 594 -32.10 36.65 -2.26
N ALA A 595 -33.36 36.79 -2.02
CA ALA A 595 -34.49 36.46 -2.84
C ALA A 595 -34.55 37.16 -4.23
N ARG A 596 -35.17 36.51 -5.23
CA ARG A 596 -36.46 36.92 -5.81
C ARG A 596 -36.81 36.14 -7.09
N ASN A 597 -38.01 35.53 -7.08
CA ASN A 597 -39.08 35.46 -8.10
C ASN A 597 -38.63 35.14 -9.56
N GLY A 598 -39.11 34.07 -10.16
CA GLY A 598 -40.50 33.91 -10.56
C GLY A 598 -40.58 33.34 -11.97
N HIS A 599 -41.54 32.49 -12.15
CA HIS A 599 -42.25 32.11 -13.40
C HIS A 599 -41.73 30.99 -14.29
N ASP A 600 -42.45 29.89 -14.22
CA ASP A 600 -43.32 29.25 -15.20
C ASP A 600 -42.78 28.87 -16.61
N GLY A 601 -43.03 27.61 -16.91
CA GLY A 601 -43.47 27.28 -18.27
C GLY A 601 -42.92 25.98 -18.85
N ASP A 602 -43.74 24.95 -18.78
CA ASP A 602 -44.03 23.94 -19.80
C ASP A 602 -42.85 23.33 -20.62
N GLY A 603 -42.62 22.06 -20.58
CA GLY A 603 -43.44 21.03 -21.26
C GLY A 603 -42.92 20.74 -22.64
N HIS A 604 -42.37 19.60 -22.83
CA HIS A 604 -42.81 18.65 -23.87
C HIS A 604 -41.98 17.36 -23.94
N LYS A 605 -42.72 16.31 -24.07
CA LYS A 605 -42.37 14.92 -24.44
C LYS A 605 -41.82 14.84 -25.89
N ALA A 606 -41.03 13.79 -26.12
CA ALA A 606 -41.32 12.70 -27.06
C ALA A 606 -40.01 11.97 -27.45
N ASP A 607 -39.98 10.68 -27.22
CA ASP A 607 -39.98 9.59 -28.21
C ASP A 607 -38.78 9.60 -29.19
N GLY A 608 -37.92 8.60 -29.26
CA GLY A 608 -38.20 7.20 -29.48
C GLY A 608 -37.40 6.71 -30.68
N HIS A 609 -37.08 5.45 -30.68
CA HIS A 609 -36.54 4.60 -31.76
C HIS A 609 -35.02 4.45 -31.84
N ASN A 610 -34.46 3.30 -31.51
CA ASN A 610 -34.56 1.91 -32.05
C ASN A 610 -33.89 1.71 -33.42
N ALA A 611 -33.19 0.65 -33.44
CA ALA A 611 -32.70 -0.20 -34.54
C ALA A 611 -31.18 -0.14 -34.78
N ASP A 612 -30.46 -1.17 -34.63
CA ASP A 612 -30.50 -2.60 -34.97
C ASP A 612 -29.51 -2.92 -36.11
N ARG A 613 -28.80 -4.03 -35.90
CA ARG A 613 -28.13 -4.88 -36.91
C ARG A 613 -26.76 -4.40 -37.42
N SER A 614 -25.85 -5.21 -37.58
CA SER A 614 -25.58 -6.64 -37.65
C SER A 614 -24.25 -6.87 -38.38
N ASP A 615 -23.57 -7.85 -37.92
CA ASP A 615 -22.99 -8.96 -38.68
C ASP A 615 -21.66 -8.85 -39.44
N THR A 616 -20.87 -9.76 -39.02
CA THR A 616 -20.09 -10.78 -39.79
C THR A 616 -18.84 -10.31 -40.53
N ASN A 617 -17.71 -10.93 -40.42
CA ASN A 617 -17.29 -12.28 -40.81
C ASN A 617 -15.77 -12.42 -40.70
N ARG A 618 -15.26 -13.48 -40.08
CA ARG A 618 -14.53 -14.64 -40.66
C ARG A 618 -13.35 -14.36 -41.58
N GLY A 619 -12.33 -15.09 -41.31
CA GLY A 619 -11.39 -15.71 -42.25
C GLY A 619 -9.97 -15.80 -41.67
N ASP A 620 -9.58 -16.89 -41.05
CA ASP A 620 -8.84 -18.03 -41.60
C ASP A 620 -7.47 -17.61 -42.24
N ALA A 621 -6.39 -18.16 -41.96
CA ALA A 621 -5.85 -19.43 -41.63
C ALA A 621 -4.38 -19.48 -42.09
N ALA A 622 -3.64 -20.36 -41.42
CA ALA A 622 -2.48 -21.09 -41.89
C ALA A 622 -1.17 -20.28 -42.16
N GLY A 623 -0.01 -20.71 -41.74
CA GLY A 623 0.53 -22.00 -41.38
C GLY A 623 2.00 -22.03 -41.74
N HIS A 624 2.72 -22.93 -41.15
CA HIS A 624 4.07 -23.44 -41.51
C HIS A 624 5.28 -22.61 -41.03
N ASP A 625 6.27 -23.14 -40.53
CA ASP A 625 6.84 -24.45 -40.14
C ASP A 625 8.36 -24.32 -40.17
N SER A 626 9.04 -25.10 -39.36
CA SER A 626 10.44 -25.54 -39.42
C SER A 626 11.52 -24.48 -39.11
N GLY A 627 12.48 -24.73 -38.32
CA GLY A 627 13.18 -25.93 -37.92
C GLY A 627 14.44 -25.60 -37.16
N GLU A 628 14.71 -26.47 -36.27
CA GLU A 628 16.00 -27.10 -35.94
C GLU A 628 17.18 -26.28 -35.43
N GLN A 629 17.51 -26.62 -34.19
CA GLN A 629 18.76 -27.23 -33.68
C GLN A 629 19.97 -26.29 -33.56
N ASP A 630 20.51 -26.13 -32.36
CA ASP A 630 21.53 -26.99 -31.81
C ASP A 630 21.88 -26.70 -30.36
N SER A 631 22.06 -27.79 -29.67
CA SER A 631 22.53 -28.01 -28.32
C SER A 631 23.99 -27.62 -28.11
N VAL A 632 24.36 -27.11 -26.92
CA VAL A 632 25.57 -27.54 -26.20
C VAL A 632 25.34 -27.39 -24.69
N GLY A 633 25.43 -28.53 -24.02
CA GLY A 633 25.38 -28.67 -22.59
C GLY A 633 26.69 -28.27 -21.91
N HIS A 634 26.59 -27.92 -20.63
CA HIS A 634 27.68 -28.19 -19.68
C HIS A 634 27.13 -28.56 -18.30
N GLU A 635 27.71 -29.59 -17.83
CA GLU A 635 27.43 -30.43 -16.68
C GLU A 635 27.63 -29.74 -15.32
N LEU A 636 26.83 -30.20 -14.38
CA LEU A 636 27.02 -30.11 -12.94
C LEU A 636 28.04 -31.13 -12.45
N PRO A 637 28.71 -30.94 -11.34
CA PRO A 637 29.14 -32.05 -10.51
C PRO A 637 28.33 -32.14 -9.21
N ARG A 638 27.80 -33.33 -9.01
CA ARG A 638 27.31 -33.90 -7.76
C ARG A 638 28.45 -34.12 -6.77
N HIS A 639 28.25 -33.82 -5.51
CA HIS A 639 28.87 -34.57 -4.42
C HIS A 639 27.85 -34.85 -3.30
N ALA A 640 27.71 -36.10 -3.00
CA ALA A 640 26.95 -36.70 -1.93
C ALA A 640 27.92 -37.03 -0.76
N PRO A 641 27.52 -37.75 0.31
CA PRO A 641 27.19 -37.17 1.61
C PRO A 641 28.13 -37.69 2.68
N ILE A 642 28.24 -37.00 3.80
CA ILE A 642 28.89 -37.55 5.01
C ILE A 642 27.87 -37.54 6.14
N GLY A 643 27.57 -38.74 6.61
CA GLY A 643 26.72 -39.00 7.76
C GLY A 643 27.40 -38.65 9.09
N HIS A 644 26.61 -38.33 10.07
CA HIS A 644 26.90 -38.52 11.47
C HIS A 644 25.64 -38.70 12.31
N ASP A 645 25.72 -39.65 13.09
CA ASP A 645 25.11 -40.39 14.19
C ASP A 645 24.19 -39.58 15.14
N PRO A 646 23.07 -40.21 15.62
CA PRO A 646 22.12 -39.59 16.51
C PRO A 646 22.30 -40.03 17.94
N SER A 647 22.64 -39.13 18.83
CA SER A 647 22.32 -39.26 20.26
C SER A 647 22.61 -37.99 21.04
N ARG A 648 21.56 -37.28 21.47
CA ARG A 648 21.37 -36.70 22.80
C ARG A 648 20.12 -35.85 22.92
N HIS A 649 19.15 -36.43 23.50
CA HIS A 649 18.16 -35.98 24.50
C HIS A 649 17.68 -34.51 24.55
N GLY A 650 16.36 -34.42 24.46
CA GLY A 650 15.48 -33.48 25.15
C GLY A 650 14.15 -33.28 24.45
N PRO A 651 13.00 -33.50 25.10
CA PRO A 651 11.73 -33.57 24.42
C PRO A 651 11.13 -32.17 24.22
N ASN A 652 11.23 -31.66 23.05
CA ASN A 652 10.38 -30.55 22.64
C ASN A 652 9.07 -31.09 22.06
N ARG A 653 8.06 -31.09 22.90
CA ARG A 653 6.68 -31.24 22.46
C ARG A 653 6.29 -30.04 21.60
N HIS A 654 6.32 -30.19 20.32
CA HIS A 654 5.50 -29.37 19.44
C HIS A 654 4.43 -30.25 18.81
N ALA A 655 3.23 -30.04 19.35
CA ALA A 655 1.99 -30.52 18.86
C ALA A 655 1.81 -30.24 17.36
N GLY A 656 1.33 -31.26 16.67
CA GLY A 656 1.01 -31.21 15.27
C GLY A 656 0.06 -30.07 14.92
N GLY A 657 0.37 -29.38 13.85
CA GLY A 657 -0.53 -28.47 13.17
C GLY A 657 -1.69 -29.25 12.53
N GLY A 658 -2.72 -29.54 13.32
CA GLY A 658 -4.04 -29.89 12.79
C GLY A 658 -4.63 -28.63 12.17
N LYS A 659 -4.95 -28.67 10.89
CA LYS A 659 -5.78 -27.67 10.20
C LYS A 659 -7.04 -27.49 11.05
N ASP A 660 -7.19 -26.34 11.72
CA ASP A 660 -8.42 -25.95 12.43
C ASP A 660 -9.55 -25.90 11.39
N ARG A 661 -10.35 -26.97 11.39
CA ARG A 661 -11.58 -27.03 10.57
C ARG A 661 -12.55 -25.99 11.08
N ALA A 662 -13.27 -25.35 10.18
CA ALA A 662 -14.24 -24.31 10.43
C ALA A 662 -15.20 -24.69 11.56
N GLY A 663 -15.07 -24.04 12.72
CA GLY A 663 -15.87 -24.32 13.91
C GLY A 663 -17.01 -23.32 14.09
N GLN A 664 -18.05 -23.73 14.81
CA GLN A 664 -19.15 -22.84 15.20
C GLN A 664 -18.69 -21.92 16.35
N CYS A 665 -19.03 -20.63 16.30
CA CYS A 665 -18.59 -19.63 17.26
C CYS A 665 -19.76 -18.83 17.85
N ILE A 666 -19.55 -18.35 19.09
CA ILE A 666 -20.43 -17.36 19.72
C ILE A 666 -19.77 -15.99 19.52
N THR A 667 -20.56 -15.04 19.05
CA THR A 667 -20.15 -13.64 18.91
C THR A 667 -20.82 -12.78 19.97
N TRP A 668 -20.11 -11.70 20.36
CA TRP A 668 -20.62 -10.61 21.15
C TRP A 668 -20.42 -9.31 20.35
N ASP A 669 -21.51 -8.59 20.12
CA ASP A 669 -21.50 -7.41 19.21
C ASP A 669 -20.86 -7.69 17.84
N GLY A 670 -21.10 -8.90 17.29
CA GLY A 670 -20.58 -9.35 16.01
C GLY A 670 -19.14 -9.86 16.04
N VAL A 671 -18.43 -9.80 17.16
CA VAL A 671 -17.04 -10.28 17.31
C VAL A 671 -17.01 -11.66 17.94
N PRO A 672 -16.32 -12.67 17.34
CA PRO A 672 -16.18 -14.00 17.94
C PRO A 672 -15.45 -13.93 19.29
N ILE A 673 -16.06 -14.49 20.34
CA ILE A 673 -15.50 -14.53 21.70
C ILE A 673 -15.36 -15.94 22.27
N ALA A 674 -16.10 -16.89 21.74
CA ALA A 674 -16.05 -18.28 22.18
C ALA A 674 -16.28 -19.23 21.01
N ARG A 675 -15.79 -20.45 21.14
CA ARG A 675 -15.97 -21.56 20.21
C ARG A 675 -16.91 -22.62 20.84
N LEU A 676 -17.75 -23.21 20.02
CA LEU A 676 -18.58 -24.30 20.46
C LEU A 676 -17.89 -25.64 20.19
N ARG A 677 -17.97 -26.55 21.15
CA ARG A 677 -17.43 -27.91 21.08
C ARG A 677 -18.54 -28.95 21.30
N PRO A 678 -18.40 -30.15 20.76
CA PRO A 678 -19.30 -31.24 21.06
C PRO A 678 -19.41 -31.47 22.56
N GLY A 679 -20.61 -31.66 23.05
CA GLY A 679 -20.89 -32.05 24.44
C GLY A 679 -21.09 -33.56 24.61
N SER A 680 -21.58 -33.96 25.76
CA SER A 680 -21.91 -35.38 26.06
C SER A 680 -23.11 -35.89 25.25
N THR A 681 -23.98 -35.00 24.82
CA THR A 681 -25.13 -35.28 23.95
C THR A 681 -25.28 -34.15 22.93
N PRO A 682 -25.94 -34.40 21.79
CA PRO A 682 -26.17 -33.36 20.79
C PRO A 682 -26.92 -32.13 21.34
N LEU A 683 -27.76 -32.30 22.35
CA LEU A 683 -28.54 -31.23 22.98
C LEU A 683 -27.73 -30.34 23.96
N ARG A 684 -26.52 -30.74 24.32
CA ARG A 684 -25.68 -30.04 25.31
C ARG A 684 -24.30 -29.68 24.76
N PRO A 685 -24.20 -28.72 23.84
CA PRO A 685 -22.93 -28.28 23.37
C PRO A 685 -22.12 -27.58 24.49
N ARG A 686 -20.80 -27.62 24.41
CA ARG A 686 -19.86 -26.99 25.36
C ARG A 686 -19.30 -25.71 24.81
N VAL A 687 -19.17 -24.70 25.67
CA VAL A 687 -18.57 -23.43 25.34
C VAL A 687 -17.11 -23.42 25.76
N GLU A 688 -16.24 -23.00 24.84
CA GLU A 688 -14.80 -22.78 25.04
C GLU A 688 -14.48 -21.32 24.70
N ILE A 689 -13.98 -20.54 25.67
CA ILE A 689 -13.61 -19.15 25.44
C ILE A 689 -12.37 -19.11 24.56
N LEU A 690 -12.33 -18.21 23.57
CA LEU A 690 -11.17 -18.00 22.71
C LEU A 690 -10.00 -17.48 23.54
N ASP A 691 -8.80 -17.95 23.20
CA ASP A 691 -7.59 -17.54 23.91
C ASP A 691 -7.36 -16.05 23.87
N SER A 692 -7.14 -15.48 25.04
CA SER A 692 -6.75 -14.08 25.24
C SER A 692 -5.73 -14.01 26.36
N GLU A 693 -4.60 -13.33 26.12
CA GLU A 693 -3.58 -13.09 27.15
C GLU A 693 -4.02 -12.09 28.23
N PHE A 694 -5.15 -11.42 28.00
CA PHE A 694 -5.70 -10.37 28.88
C PHE A 694 -6.78 -10.87 29.85
N LEU A 695 -7.24 -12.12 29.69
CA LEU A 695 -8.23 -12.73 30.57
C LEU A 695 -7.54 -13.65 31.60
N ASP A 696 -7.83 -13.47 32.86
CA ASP A 696 -7.46 -14.43 33.91
C ASP A 696 -8.37 -15.68 33.92
N GLY A 697 -8.00 -16.67 34.70
CA GLY A 697 -8.76 -17.93 34.80
C GLY A 697 -10.19 -17.73 35.34
N ALA A 698 -10.36 -16.85 36.31
CA ALA A 698 -11.66 -16.56 36.92
C ALA A 698 -12.60 -15.83 35.95
N GLN A 699 -12.05 -14.85 35.20
CA GLN A 699 -12.80 -14.13 34.17
C GLN A 699 -13.23 -15.05 33.02
N ARG A 700 -12.35 -15.96 32.57
CA ARG A 700 -12.68 -16.95 31.55
C ARG A 700 -13.81 -17.87 32.01
N GLU A 701 -13.78 -18.33 33.26
CA GLU A 701 -14.80 -19.21 33.78
C GLU A 701 -16.14 -18.51 33.93
N ARG A 702 -16.18 -17.27 34.40
CA ARG A 702 -17.40 -16.44 34.49
C ARG A 702 -18.02 -16.26 33.10
N LEU A 703 -17.24 -15.87 32.11
CA LEU A 703 -17.70 -15.74 30.72
C LEU A 703 -18.19 -17.08 30.16
N ARG A 704 -17.47 -18.18 30.45
CA ARG A 704 -17.88 -19.52 30.03
C ARG A 704 -19.25 -19.89 30.55
N LEU A 705 -19.48 -19.67 31.86
CA LEU A 705 -20.77 -19.94 32.50
C LEU A 705 -21.89 -19.10 31.90
N ARG A 706 -21.65 -17.79 31.69
CA ARG A 706 -22.64 -16.91 31.07
C ARG A 706 -23.02 -17.34 29.65
N LEU A 707 -22.02 -17.68 28.82
CA LEU A 707 -22.26 -18.10 27.45
C LEU A 707 -22.83 -19.52 27.37
N GLN A 708 -22.49 -20.39 28.31
CA GLN A 708 -23.11 -21.73 28.44
C GLN A 708 -24.60 -21.58 28.73
N ALA A 709 -24.98 -20.72 29.66
CA ALA A 709 -26.37 -20.44 29.96
C ALA A 709 -27.14 -19.88 28.75
N TYR A 710 -26.52 -18.95 28.01
CA TYR A 710 -27.06 -18.41 26.76
C TYR A 710 -27.35 -19.51 25.73
N ILE A 711 -26.39 -20.43 25.48
CA ILE A 711 -26.55 -21.52 24.51
C ILE A 711 -27.63 -22.47 24.96
N GLU A 712 -27.66 -22.84 26.25
CA GLU A 712 -28.67 -23.74 26.78
C GLU A 712 -30.08 -23.14 26.68
N ALA A 713 -30.24 -21.85 26.98
CA ALA A 713 -31.49 -21.13 26.82
C ALA A 713 -31.94 -21.09 25.35
N THR A 714 -31.00 -20.79 24.43
CA THR A 714 -31.26 -20.71 22.98
C THR A 714 -31.68 -22.07 22.42
N VAL A 715 -30.95 -23.14 22.75
CA VAL A 715 -31.29 -24.51 22.33
C VAL A 715 -32.65 -24.92 22.89
N ARG A 716 -32.93 -24.64 24.18
CA ARG A 716 -34.20 -24.95 24.82
C ARG A 716 -35.37 -24.19 24.20
N ALA A 717 -35.17 -22.91 23.86
CA ALA A 717 -36.20 -22.09 23.22
C ALA A 717 -36.53 -22.59 21.81
N ASP A 718 -35.51 -22.87 21.00
CA ASP A 718 -35.71 -23.29 19.61
C ASP A 718 -36.21 -24.72 19.49
N LEU A 719 -35.87 -25.62 20.42
CA LEU A 719 -36.31 -27.01 20.47
C LEU A 719 -37.35 -27.28 21.60
N ALA A 720 -38.07 -26.26 22.04
CA ALA A 720 -39.04 -26.37 23.13
C ALA A 720 -40.01 -27.55 22.98
N PRO A 721 -40.57 -27.89 21.80
CA PRO A 721 -41.44 -29.04 21.65
C PRO A 721 -40.74 -30.38 21.94
N LEU A 722 -39.46 -30.50 21.64
CA LEU A 722 -38.67 -31.69 21.95
C LEU A 722 -38.47 -31.83 23.46
N PHE A 723 -38.05 -30.74 24.12
CA PHE A 723 -37.89 -30.75 25.58
C PHE A 723 -39.20 -31.05 26.31
N ALA A 724 -40.34 -30.55 25.82
CA ALA A 724 -41.66 -30.87 26.34
C ALA A 724 -41.96 -32.37 26.20
N ALA A 725 -41.72 -32.98 25.05
CA ALA A 725 -41.90 -34.39 24.82
C ALA A 725 -40.97 -35.25 25.70
N LEU A 726 -39.70 -34.86 25.84
CA LEU A 726 -38.72 -35.57 26.68
C LEU A 726 -39.06 -35.52 28.19
N ALA A 727 -39.74 -34.49 28.67
CA ALA A 727 -40.17 -34.38 30.05
C ALA A 727 -41.15 -35.51 30.45
N HIS A 728 -41.87 -36.08 29.49
CA HIS A 728 -42.77 -37.20 29.71
C HIS A 728 -42.08 -38.58 29.86
N ALA A 729 -40.74 -38.66 29.69
CA ALA A 729 -40.01 -39.91 29.85
C ALA A 729 -40.14 -40.56 31.26
N ALA A 730 -40.40 -39.75 32.29
CA ALA A 730 -40.60 -40.21 33.63
C ALA A 730 -42.01 -40.75 33.83
N THR A 731 -43.01 -40.18 33.13
CA THR A 731 -44.42 -40.53 33.25
C THR A 731 -44.87 -41.66 32.30
N LEU A 732 -44.07 -42.00 31.30
CA LEU A 732 -44.31 -42.98 30.26
C LEU A 732 -43.18 -44.02 30.22
N PRO A 733 -43.08 -44.96 31.16
CA PRO A 733 -41.97 -45.93 31.27
C PRO A 733 -41.76 -46.75 29.99
N GLU A 734 -42.85 -47.18 29.32
CA GLU A 734 -42.81 -47.95 28.06
C GLU A 734 -42.27 -47.16 26.89
N ALA A 735 -42.42 -45.85 26.93
CA ALA A 735 -41.88 -44.91 25.89
C ALA A 735 -40.44 -44.40 26.17
N ARG A 736 -39.89 -44.68 27.37
CA ARG A 736 -38.62 -44.07 27.82
C ARG A 736 -37.47 -44.27 26.82
N GLY A 737 -37.30 -45.50 26.34
CA GLY A 737 -36.25 -45.81 25.35
C GLY A 737 -36.46 -45.07 24.01
N LYS A 738 -37.69 -44.96 23.55
CA LYS A 738 -38.04 -44.23 22.32
C LYS A 738 -37.87 -42.75 22.49
N LEU A 739 -38.23 -42.18 23.64
CA LEU A 739 -38.03 -40.76 23.93
C LEU A 739 -36.55 -40.43 24.09
N HIS A 740 -35.74 -41.29 24.70
CA HIS A 740 -34.30 -41.16 24.78
C HIS A 740 -33.67 -41.06 23.38
N ARG A 741 -33.97 -42.02 22.50
CA ARG A 741 -33.50 -42.00 21.10
C ARG A 741 -34.00 -40.80 20.35
N LEU A 742 -35.23 -40.33 20.63
CA LEU A 742 -35.75 -39.10 20.02
C LEU A 742 -34.93 -37.86 20.44
N GLY A 743 -34.45 -37.84 21.70
CA GLY A 743 -33.54 -36.80 22.19
C GLY A 743 -32.19 -36.84 21.49
N GLU A 744 -31.57 -38.00 21.32
CA GLU A 744 -30.30 -38.19 20.58
C GLU A 744 -30.45 -37.84 19.12
N GLY A 745 -31.61 -38.21 18.48
CA GLY A 745 -31.91 -37.84 17.10
C GLY A 745 -32.43 -36.39 16.93
N LEU A 746 -32.34 -35.54 17.96
CA LEU A 746 -32.81 -34.16 17.93
C LEU A 746 -34.27 -34.01 17.48
N GLY A 747 -35.11 -34.96 17.81
CA GLY A 747 -36.54 -34.95 17.50
C GLY A 747 -36.94 -35.67 16.21
N VAL A 748 -36.02 -36.34 15.54
CA VAL A 748 -36.28 -37.23 14.38
C VAL A 748 -35.36 -38.44 14.46
N VAL A 749 -35.93 -39.62 14.46
CA VAL A 749 -35.23 -40.91 14.44
C VAL A 749 -35.77 -41.73 13.27
N ALA A 750 -34.91 -42.03 12.30
CA ALA A 750 -35.23 -42.94 11.23
C ALA A 750 -35.31 -44.37 11.82
N GLU A 751 -36.50 -44.95 11.90
CA GLU A 751 -36.74 -46.34 12.30
C GLU A 751 -37.48 -47.05 11.18
N PRO A 752 -36.94 -48.11 10.63
CA PRO A 752 -37.72 -49.01 9.82
C PRO A 752 -38.76 -49.71 10.71
N GLU A 753 -39.97 -49.91 10.22
CA GLU A 753 -41.07 -50.58 10.89
C GLU A 753 -40.76 -52.09 10.99
N THR A 754 -39.94 -52.49 11.96
CA THR A 754 -39.56 -53.87 12.19
C THR A 754 -40.46 -54.54 13.25
N GLU A 755 -41.06 -53.73 14.15
CA GLU A 755 -42.07 -54.20 15.10
C GLU A 755 -43.19 -53.16 15.21
N PRO A 756 -44.43 -53.55 14.99
CA PRO A 756 -45.59 -52.69 15.17
C PRO A 756 -45.70 -52.26 16.63
N LEU A 757 -45.54 -50.94 16.90
CA LEU A 757 -45.82 -50.37 18.21
C LEU A 757 -47.22 -50.66 18.63
N ALA A 758 -47.40 -51.14 19.90
CA ALA A 758 -48.72 -51.36 20.49
C ALA A 758 -49.60 -50.10 20.29
N SER A 759 -50.88 -50.35 19.96
CA SER A 759 -51.82 -49.25 19.67
C SER A 759 -51.98 -48.27 20.82
N ALA A 760 -51.88 -48.70 22.04
CA ALA A 760 -51.93 -47.92 23.27
C ALA A 760 -50.72 -47.00 23.37
N LEU A 761 -49.47 -47.47 23.12
CA LEU A 761 -48.22 -46.68 23.15
C LEU A 761 -48.19 -45.65 22.02
N ARG A 762 -48.65 -45.99 20.81
CA ARG A 762 -48.80 -45.10 19.69
C ARG A 762 -49.75 -43.92 20.01
N ALA A 763 -50.88 -44.24 20.69
CA ALA A 763 -51.86 -43.25 21.14
C ALA A 763 -51.24 -42.30 22.19
N GLN A 764 -50.48 -42.80 23.16
CA GLN A 764 -49.80 -42.05 24.20
C GLN A 764 -48.73 -41.11 23.58
N LEU A 765 -47.93 -41.66 22.67
CA LEU A 765 -46.91 -40.83 21.95
C LEU A 765 -47.54 -39.69 21.14
N LYS A 766 -48.69 -39.97 20.53
CA LYS A 766 -49.46 -38.98 19.79
C LYS A 766 -49.96 -37.81 20.66
N LEU A 767 -50.37 -38.12 21.91
CA LEU A 767 -50.81 -37.09 22.87
C LEU A 767 -49.73 -36.10 23.24
N ILE A 768 -48.45 -36.53 23.31
CA ILE A 768 -47.29 -35.70 23.58
C ILE A 768 -46.68 -35.10 22.30
N GLY A 769 -47.37 -35.18 21.15
CA GLY A 769 -46.97 -34.63 19.88
C GLY A 769 -46.02 -35.49 19.05
N VAL A 770 -45.58 -36.66 19.54
CA VAL A 770 -44.68 -37.57 18.83
C VAL A 770 -45.46 -38.43 17.86
N ARG A 771 -45.04 -38.51 16.62
CA ARG A 771 -45.61 -39.38 15.60
C ARG A 771 -44.72 -40.60 15.36
N ALA A 772 -45.27 -41.78 15.54
CA ALA A 772 -44.65 -43.01 15.07
C ALA A 772 -45.15 -43.27 13.65
N GLY A 773 -44.36 -42.89 12.66
CA GLY A 773 -44.65 -43.02 11.24
C GLY A 773 -44.19 -44.36 10.67
N ARG A 774 -44.23 -44.47 9.35
CA ARG A 774 -43.76 -45.62 8.58
C ARG A 774 -42.23 -45.62 8.44
N PHE A 775 -41.63 -44.41 8.34
CA PHE A 775 -40.22 -44.22 8.07
C PHE A 775 -39.47 -43.69 9.28
N ALA A 776 -40.16 -42.99 10.19
CA ALA A 776 -39.50 -42.35 11.30
C ALA A 776 -40.41 -42.16 12.52
N LEU A 777 -39.77 -42.13 13.69
CA LEU A 777 -40.36 -41.57 14.92
C LEU A 777 -39.96 -40.09 14.97
N PHE A 778 -40.91 -39.16 14.95
CA PHE A 778 -40.59 -37.76 14.85
C PHE A 778 -41.62 -36.82 15.47
N LEU A 779 -41.21 -35.62 15.78
CA LEU A 779 -42.04 -34.47 16.16
C LEU A 779 -42.27 -33.59 14.94
N PRO A 780 -43.48 -33.45 14.37
CA PRO A 780 -43.74 -32.61 13.20
C PRO A 780 -43.35 -31.16 13.39
N THR A 781 -43.41 -30.65 14.61
CA THR A 781 -42.99 -29.28 14.95
C THR A 781 -41.51 -29.06 14.80
N MET A 782 -40.65 -30.11 14.87
CA MET A 782 -39.21 -30.03 14.66
C MET A 782 -38.81 -29.86 13.19
N LEU A 783 -39.72 -30.08 12.25
CA LEU A 783 -39.51 -29.88 10.82
C LEU A 783 -39.80 -28.44 10.39
N LYS A 784 -40.25 -27.55 11.28
CA LYS A 784 -40.40 -26.12 11.00
C LYS A 784 -39.02 -25.44 10.83
N PRO A 785 -38.94 -24.37 10.06
CA PRO A 785 -37.65 -23.78 9.68
C PRO A 785 -36.70 -23.45 10.84
N ARG A 786 -37.20 -22.84 11.92
CA ARG A 786 -36.39 -22.46 13.07
C ARG A 786 -35.84 -23.67 13.87
N PRO A 787 -36.66 -24.64 14.32
CA PRO A 787 -36.17 -25.89 14.91
C PRO A 787 -35.27 -26.68 13.97
N ALA A 788 -35.62 -26.80 12.69
CA ALA A 788 -34.79 -27.52 11.70
C ALA A 788 -33.39 -26.92 11.55
N GLY A 789 -33.30 -25.62 11.52
CA GLY A 789 -32.01 -24.90 11.50
C GLY A 789 -31.17 -25.16 12.76
N MET A 790 -31.79 -25.16 13.94
CA MET A 790 -31.09 -25.45 15.20
C MET A 790 -30.64 -26.92 15.26
N ARG A 791 -31.46 -27.86 14.82
CA ARG A 791 -31.10 -29.28 14.74
C ARG A 791 -29.88 -29.49 13.83
N ALA A 792 -29.89 -28.90 12.65
CA ALA A 792 -28.77 -29.01 11.72
C ALA A 792 -27.47 -28.49 12.30
N ARG A 793 -27.50 -27.35 13.00
CA ARG A 793 -26.34 -26.78 13.70
C ARG A 793 -25.81 -27.72 14.79
N LEU A 794 -26.70 -28.23 15.63
CA LEU A 794 -26.35 -29.13 16.72
C LEU A 794 -25.82 -30.48 16.20
N TRP A 795 -26.41 -30.99 15.12
CA TRP A 795 -25.98 -32.25 14.50
C TRP A 795 -24.58 -32.09 13.90
N ALA A 796 -24.36 -31.05 13.11
CA ALA A 796 -23.05 -30.75 12.50
C ALA A 796 -21.97 -30.54 13.57
N LEU A 797 -22.29 -29.79 14.64
CA LEU A 797 -21.40 -29.58 15.77
C LEU A 797 -21.03 -30.90 16.48
N TYR A 798 -22.01 -31.75 16.73
CA TYR A 798 -21.80 -33.01 17.44
C TYR A 798 -20.93 -33.99 16.67
N HIS A 799 -21.08 -34.03 15.34
CA HIS A 799 -20.30 -34.88 14.45
C HIS A 799 -18.99 -34.25 14.00
N GLY A 800 -18.70 -33.00 14.40
CA GLY A 800 -17.46 -32.26 14.01
C GLY A 800 -17.38 -31.95 12.53
N LEU A 801 -18.54 -31.76 11.89
CA LEU A 801 -18.66 -31.46 10.46
C LEU A 801 -19.01 -30.00 10.22
N GLU A 802 -18.72 -29.50 9.01
CA GLU A 802 -19.25 -28.22 8.57
C GLU A 802 -20.77 -28.28 8.42
N LEU A 803 -21.44 -27.17 8.68
CA LEU A 803 -22.89 -27.10 8.52
C LEU A 803 -23.25 -27.12 7.03
N PRO A 804 -23.93 -28.16 6.53
CA PRO A 804 -24.38 -28.20 5.16
C PRO A 804 -25.41 -27.11 4.87
N ALA A 805 -25.46 -26.63 3.63
CA ALA A 805 -26.46 -25.69 3.20
C ALA A 805 -27.87 -26.27 3.35
N LEU A 806 -28.73 -25.58 4.10
CA LEU A 806 -30.11 -25.97 4.29
C LEU A 806 -30.96 -25.47 3.10
N PRO A 807 -31.96 -26.31 2.70
CA PRO A 807 -32.86 -25.93 1.61
C PRO A 807 -33.78 -24.76 2.01
N ALA A 808 -34.25 -24.03 1.01
CA ALA A 808 -35.22 -22.96 1.25
C ALA A 808 -36.49 -23.46 1.95
N PRO A 809 -37.02 -22.67 2.89
CA PRO A 809 -38.26 -23.01 3.56
C PRO A 809 -39.41 -23.23 2.56
N GLY A 810 -40.21 -24.26 2.78
CA GLY A 810 -41.40 -24.54 1.96
C GLY A 810 -41.22 -25.60 0.87
N LEU A 811 -40.01 -26.00 0.54
CA LEU A 811 -39.75 -27.07 -0.41
C LEU A 811 -40.29 -28.41 0.09
N VAL A 812 -40.87 -29.20 -0.83
CA VAL A 812 -41.42 -30.51 -0.59
C VAL A 812 -40.49 -31.63 -1.04
N SER A 813 -39.78 -31.40 -2.15
CA SER A 813 -38.80 -32.32 -2.70
C SER A 813 -37.54 -31.58 -3.10
N LEU A 814 -36.42 -32.29 -3.13
CA LEU A 814 -35.09 -31.82 -3.55
C LEU A 814 -34.46 -32.89 -4.45
N PRO A 815 -33.58 -32.47 -5.37
CA PRO A 815 -32.67 -33.43 -5.99
C PRO A 815 -31.71 -33.98 -4.93
N PRO A 816 -31.03 -35.10 -5.19
CA PRO A 816 -29.97 -35.61 -4.31
C PRO A 816 -28.97 -34.52 -3.97
N GLN A 817 -28.61 -34.45 -2.69
CA GLN A 817 -27.65 -33.47 -2.17
C GLN A 817 -26.38 -34.17 -1.74
N ASP A 818 -25.25 -33.53 -1.85
CA ASP A 818 -23.97 -34.01 -1.33
C ASP A 818 -23.89 -33.74 0.19
N TRP A 819 -24.79 -34.35 0.94
CA TRP A 819 -24.85 -34.25 2.40
C TRP A 819 -24.11 -35.39 3.07
N PRO A 820 -23.50 -35.15 4.24
CA PRO A 820 -22.92 -36.23 5.03
C PRO A 820 -23.93 -37.32 5.35
N PRO A 821 -23.50 -38.58 5.43
CA PRO A 821 -24.38 -39.69 5.80
C PRO A 821 -25.13 -39.43 7.11
N GLY A 822 -26.43 -39.67 7.11
CA GLY A 822 -27.30 -39.42 8.26
C GLY A 822 -27.83 -37.98 8.39
N PHE A 823 -27.25 -37.01 7.71
CA PHE A 823 -27.71 -35.62 7.78
C PHE A 823 -29.11 -35.44 7.19
N ALA A 824 -29.39 -36.04 6.03
CA ALA A 824 -30.70 -35.94 5.39
C ALA A 824 -31.83 -36.37 6.35
N ALA A 825 -31.70 -37.55 6.98
CA ALA A 825 -32.66 -38.05 7.95
C ALA A 825 -32.82 -37.13 9.16
N ASN A 826 -31.69 -36.65 9.73
CA ASN A 826 -31.74 -35.69 10.82
C ASN A 826 -32.37 -34.34 10.36
N ALA A 827 -32.09 -33.87 9.19
CA ALA A 827 -32.69 -32.65 8.65
C ALA A 827 -34.18 -32.81 8.27
N GLY A 828 -34.74 -34.04 8.38
CA GLY A 828 -36.13 -34.32 8.10
C GLY A 828 -36.45 -34.57 6.63
N TRP A 829 -35.50 -35.13 5.89
CA TRP A 829 -35.61 -35.50 4.48
C TRP A 829 -35.47 -37.03 4.34
N LEU A 830 -36.32 -37.62 3.55
CA LEU A 830 -36.31 -39.03 3.25
C LEU A 830 -35.89 -39.27 1.81
N GLU A 831 -34.97 -40.18 1.59
CA GLU A 831 -34.59 -40.60 0.23
C GLU A 831 -35.74 -41.43 -0.39
N ALA A 832 -36.31 -40.93 -1.46
CA ALA A 832 -37.41 -41.57 -2.17
C ALA A 832 -37.05 -41.70 -3.67
N GLY A 833 -36.23 -42.68 -3.98
CA GLY A 833 -35.72 -42.88 -5.35
C GLY A 833 -34.83 -41.73 -5.82
N PRO A 834 -35.18 -41.03 -6.91
CA PRO A 834 -34.33 -40.00 -7.48
C PRO A 834 -34.43 -38.65 -6.75
N VAL A 835 -35.18 -38.54 -5.65
CA VAL A 835 -35.40 -37.31 -4.92
C VAL A 835 -35.35 -37.50 -3.41
N LEU A 836 -35.04 -36.43 -2.69
CA LEU A 836 -35.27 -36.32 -1.25
C LEU A 836 -36.64 -35.69 -1.04
N LEU A 837 -37.49 -36.34 -0.28
CA LEU A 837 -38.81 -35.85 0.10
C LEU A 837 -38.83 -35.38 1.54
N ARG A 838 -39.50 -34.26 1.80
CA ARG A 838 -39.71 -33.84 3.20
C ARG A 838 -40.54 -34.90 3.96
N LEU A 839 -40.03 -35.28 5.13
CA LEU A 839 -40.50 -36.43 5.91
C LEU A 839 -42.00 -36.38 6.21
N ASP A 840 -42.57 -35.23 6.58
CA ASP A 840 -43.99 -35.08 6.88
C ASP A 840 -44.90 -35.36 5.66
N VAL A 841 -44.41 -34.99 4.46
CA VAL A 841 -45.13 -35.28 3.20
C VAL A 841 -45.00 -36.73 2.83
N ALA A 842 -43.82 -37.33 2.92
CA ALA A 842 -43.56 -38.73 2.68
C ALA A 842 -44.45 -39.63 3.57
N GLU A 843 -44.44 -39.35 4.87
CA GLU A 843 -45.25 -40.10 5.86
C GLU A 843 -46.75 -39.99 5.60
N ARG A 844 -47.25 -38.77 5.32
CA ARG A 844 -48.68 -38.56 5.05
C ARG A 844 -49.11 -39.27 3.79
N VAL A 845 -48.39 -39.09 2.68
CA VAL A 845 -48.78 -39.70 1.40
C VAL A 845 -48.60 -41.23 1.46
N ALA A 846 -47.51 -41.73 2.00
CA ALA A 846 -47.29 -43.17 2.14
C ALA A 846 -48.34 -43.82 3.06
N GLY A 847 -48.73 -43.14 4.14
CA GLY A 847 -49.81 -43.59 5.01
C GLY A 847 -51.18 -43.71 4.32
N GLU A 848 -51.52 -42.67 3.52
CA GLU A 848 -52.78 -42.71 2.73
C GLU A 848 -52.76 -43.84 1.69
N LEU A 849 -51.61 -43.98 0.96
CA LEU A 849 -51.49 -45.04 -0.04
C LEU A 849 -51.46 -46.43 0.56
N ALA A 850 -50.82 -46.63 1.72
CA ALA A 850 -50.83 -47.89 2.43
C ALA A 850 -52.23 -48.26 2.90
N TRP A 851 -53.04 -47.30 3.36
CA TRP A 851 -54.43 -47.55 3.73
C TRP A 851 -55.32 -47.89 2.53
N ALA A 852 -55.12 -47.16 1.38
CA ALA A 852 -55.84 -47.40 0.15
C ALA A 852 -55.56 -48.82 -0.41
N THR A 853 -54.31 -49.28 -0.36
CA THR A 853 -53.87 -50.58 -0.94
C THR A 853 -53.98 -51.75 0.00
N ARG A 854 -54.53 -51.58 1.24
CA ARG A 854 -54.63 -52.66 2.25
C ARG A 854 -55.49 -53.87 1.83
N ARG A 855 -56.44 -53.68 0.94
CA ARG A 855 -57.37 -54.72 0.43
C ARG A 855 -56.99 -55.22 -0.96
N GLY A 856 -55.95 -54.72 -1.58
CA GLY A 856 -55.47 -55.06 -2.93
C GLY A 856 -55.01 -53.92 -3.75
N ALA A 857 -54.71 -54.17 -5.02
CA ALA A 857 -54.32 -53.17 -5.93
C ALA A 857 -55.41 -52.10 -6.16
N THR A 858 -55.00 -50.79 -6.14
CA THR A 858 -55.93 -49.66 -6.34
C THR A 858 -55.52 -48.84 -7.50
N PRO A 859 -56.36 -48.10 -8.21
CA PRO A 859 -55.98 -47.14 -9.24
C PRO A 859 -55.01 -46.12 -8.67
N LEU A 860 -54.01 -45.71 -9.48
CA LEU A 860 -53.05 -44.70 -9.10
C LEU A 860 -53.79 -43.39 -8.85
N PRO A 861 -53.70 -42.79 -7.63
CA PRO A 861 -54.37 -41.52 -7.34
C PRO A 861 -53.86 -40.39 -8.24
N PRO A 862 -54.79 -39.57 -8.76
CA PRO A 862 -54.34 -38.42 -9.55
C PRO A 862 -53.68 -37.36 -8.68
N GLY A 863 -52.83 -36.49 -9.28
CA GLY A 863 -52.24 -35.32 -8.62
C GLY A 863 -51.02 -35.63 -7.69
N LEU A 864 -50.51 -36.88 -7.67
CA LEU A 864 -49.34 -37.22 -6.87
C LEU A 864 -48.06 -36.42 -7.27
N ALA A 865 -47.91 -36.10 -8.56
CA ALA A 865 -46.82 -35.29 -9.05
C ALA A 865 -46.78 -33.90 -8.37
N GLY A 866 -47.93 -33.25 -8.25
CA GLY A 866 -48.05 -31.98 -7.53
C GLY A 866 -47.84 -32.11 -6.03
N ARG A 867 -48.30 -33.21 -5.41
CA ARG A 867 -48.09 -33.44 -3.97
C ARG A 867 -46.63 -33.69 -3.59
N PHE A 868 -45.87 -34.33 -4.47
CA PHE A 868 -44.44 -34.55 -4.30
C PHE A 868 -43.58 -33.39 -4.83
N ALA A 869 -44.20 -32.47 -5.58
CA ALA A 869 -43.52 -31.41 -6.30
C ALA A 869 -42.40 -31.97 -7.24
N VAL A 870 -42.75 -33.01 -8.00
CA VAL A 870 -41.87 -33.68 -8.97
C VAL A 870 -42.54 -33.77 -10.34
N LYS A 871 -41.76 -34.00 -11.40
CA LYS A 871 -42.29 -34.30 -12.74
C LYS A 871 -43.06 -35.61 -12.71
N ALA A 872 -44.13 -35.73 -13.50
CA ALA A 872 -44.98 -36.91 -13.59
C ALA A 872 -44.19 -38.20 -13.88
N GLU A 873 -43.16 -38.13 -14.69
CA GLU A 873 -42.27 -39.23 -15.08
C GLU A 873 -41.53 -39.85 -13.89
N LEU A 874 -41.22 -39.03 -12.85
CA LEU A 874 -40.51 -39.47 -11.66
C LEU A 874 -41.44 -40.13 -10.61
N VAL A 875 -42.75 -39.96 -10.71
CA VAL A 875 -43.73 -40.48 -9.71
C VAL A 875 -43.60 -41.99 -9.48
N PRO A 876 -43.44 -42.85 -10.50
CA PRO A 876 -43.28 -44.30 -10.26
C PRO A 876 -41.99 -44.62 -9.50
N ALA A 877 -40.91 -43.88 -9.77
CA ALA A 877 -39.64 -44.09 -9.07
C ALA A 877 -39.72 -43.61 -7.61
N VAL A 878 -40.35 -42.48 -7.35
CA VAL A 878 -40.61 -41.97 -6.00
C VAL A 878 -41.50 -42.94 -5.21
N LEU A 879 -42.57 -43.42 -5.78
CA LEU A 879 -43.46 -44.39 -5.16
C LEU A 879 -42.73 -45.70 -4.83
N ARG A 880 -41.83 -46.16 -5.70
CA ARG A 880 -40.95 -47.30 -5.42
C ARG A 880 -40.07 -47.05 -4.20
N GLY A 881 -39.49 -45.88 -4.08
CA GLY A 881 -38.74 -45.47 -2.88
C GLY A 881 -39.61 -45.42 -1.62
N LEU A 882 -40.87 -45.10 -1.73
CA LEU A 882 -41.83 -45.12 -0.63
C LEU A 882 -42.41 -46.51 -0.34
N GLY A 883 -41.99 -47.57 -1.06
CA GLY A 883 -42.42 -48.94 -0.85
C GLY A 883 -43.66 -49.32 -1.61
N PHE A 884 -43.95 -48.68 -2.73
CA PHE A 884 -45.07 -49.03 -3.60
C PHE A 884 -44.61 -49.32 -5.01
N ARG A 885 -45.35 -50.20 -5.73
CA ARG A 885 -45.10 -50.50 -7.13
C ARG A 885 -46.25 -50.03 -7.96
N VAL A 886 -45.99 -49.36 -9.04
CA VAL A 886 -46.95 -48.96 -10.07
C VAL A 886 -46.96 -50.08 -11.13
N LEU A 887 -48.11 -50.63 -11.37
CA LEU A 887 -48.33 -51.53 -12.49
C LEU A 887 -48.92 -50.72 -13.64
N PRO A 888 -48.30 -50.74 -14.84
CA PRO A 888 -48.80 -49.99 -15.97
C PRO A 888 -50.21 -50.43 -16.33
N GLY A 889 -51.06 -49.51 -16.74
CA GLY A 889 -52.36 -49.83 -17.28
C GLY A 889 -52.24 -50.64 -18.59
N GLY A 890 -53.14 -51.61 -18.75
CA GLY A 890 -53.20 -52.39 -19.98
C GLY A 890 -53.71 -51.48 -21.15
N GLY A 891 -52.90 -51.44 -22.23
CA GLY A 891 -53.41 -50.84 -23.49
C GLY A 891 -54.61 -51.61 -24.03
N LEU A 892 -55.50 -50.95 -24.73
CA LEU A 892 -56.60 -51.60 -25.49
C LEU A 892 -55.96 -52.43 -26.61
N GLY A 893 -56.29 -53.78 -26.58
CA GLY A 893 -55.85 -54.63 -27.69
C GLY A 893 -56.54 -54.27 -29.00
N PRO A 894 -56.09 -54.82 -30.12
CA PRO A 894 -56.69 -54.54 -31.43
C PRO A 894 -58.21 -54.98 -31.40
N GLY A 895 -59.09 -54.02 -31.57
CA GLY A 895 -60.54 -54.18 -31.53
C GLY A 895 -61.15 -53.85 -30.17
N GLY A 896 -60.48 -53.42 -29.18
CA GLY A 896 -61.03 -53.06 -27.86
C GLY A 896 -61.59 -51.65 -27.91
N PHE A 897 -62.76 -51.39 -27.42
CA PHE A 897 -63.42 -50.08 -27.27
C PHE A 897 -63.51 -49.74 -25.78
N GLY A 898 -63.25 -48.53 -25.41
CA GLY A 898 -63.37 -47.99 -24.08
C GLY A 898 -62.12 -47.33 -23.56
N PRO A 899 -62.12 -46.69 -22.39
CA PRO A 899 -60.90 -46.05 -21.83
C PRO A 899 -59.87 -47.14 -21.43
N PRO A 900 -58.56 -46.93 -21.64
CA PRO A 900 -57.54 -47.86 -21.24
C PRO A 900 -57.55 -48.08 -19.72
N ALA A 901 -57.21 -49.29 -19.31
CA ALA A 901 -57.21 -49.66 -17.87
C ALA A 901 -56.20 -48.68 -17.13
N PRO A 902 -56.68 -48.13 -16.00
CA PRO A 902 -55.79 -47.17 -15.27
C PRO A 902 -54.58 -47.91 -14.70
N ALA A 903 -53.48 -47.19 -14.55
CA ALA A 903 -52.34 -47.69 -13.81
C ALA A 903 -52.70 -48.04 -12.36
N MET A 904 -52.28 -49.21 -11.89
CA MET A 904 -52.66 -49.76 -10.56
C MET A 904 -51.45 -49.63 -9.60
N LEU A 905 -51.68 -49.27 -8.36
CA LEU A 905 -50.71 -49.17 -7.26
C LEU A 905 -50.83 -50.43 -6.33
N THR A 906 -49.70 -51.03 -6.03
CA THR A 906 -49.58 -52.13 -5.09
C THR A 906 -48.42 -51.90 -4.11
N PRO A 907 -48.53 -52.42 -2.82
CA PRO A 907 -47.42 -52.39 -1.89
C PRO A 907 -46.29 -53.32 -2.33
N LEU A 908 -45.02 -52.95 -2.13
CA LEU A 908 -43.89 -53.85 -2.25
C LEU A 908 -43.87 -54.79 -1.00
N LYS A 909 -43.84 -56.13 -1.16
CA LYS A 909 -43.94 -57.10 -0.07
C LYS A 909 -42.83 -57.13 0.96
N ARG A 910 -41.67 -56.43 0.73
CA ARG A 910 -40.58 -56.22 1.72
C ARG A 910 -39.85 -54.93 1.42
N TRP A 911 -39.86 -54.04 2.36
CA TRP A 911 -38.99 -52.91 2.38
C TRP A 911 -37.86 -53.17 3.41
N ARG A 912 -36.62 -53.40 2.96
CA ARG A 912 -35.44 -53.41 3.81
C ARG A 912 -34.76 -52.06 3.61
N VAL A 913 -34.73 -51.25 4.65
CA VAL A 913 -33.76 -50.14 4.75
C VAL A 913 -32.40 -50.82 4.97
N VAL A 914 -31.48 -50.58 4.09
CA VAL A 914 -30.06 -50.88 4.35
C VAL A 914 -29.63 -49.95 5.49
N PRO A 915 -29.12 -50.47 6.62
CA PRO A 915 -28.56 -49.60 7.64
C PRO A 915 -27.39 -48.81 7.00
N ILE A 916 -27.48 -47.51 7.02
CA ILE A 916 -26.33 -46.68 6.71
C ILE A 916 -25.39 -46.82 7.90
N ASP A 917 -24.20 -47.39 7.72
CA ASP A 917 -23.14 -47.38 8.72
C ASP A 917 -22.84 -45.88 9.07
N VAL A 918 -23.38 -45.47 10.20
CA VAL A 918 -23.00 -44.18 10.80
C VAL A 918 -21.62 -44.42 11.43
N PRO A 919 -20.59 -43.69 11.05
CA PRO A 919 -19.30 -43.83 11.72
C PRO A 919 -19.48 -43.59 13.21
N ASP A 920 -18.94 -44.52 14.02
CA ASP A 920 -18.96 -44.43 15.47
C ASP A 920 -18.52 -43.04 15.93
N ALA A 921 -19.26 -42.45 16.85
CA ALA A 921 -18.91 -41.21 17.49
C ALA A 921 -17.48 -41.29 18.08
N PRO A 922 -16.67 -40.23 17.99
CA PRO A 922 -15.31 -40.26 18.55
C PRO A 922 -15.37 -40.65 20.03
N GLN A 923 -14.66 -41.70 20.37
CA GLN A 923 -14.58 -42.19 21.75
C GLN A 923 -13.94 -41.11 22.64
N PRO A 924 -14.45 -40.89 23.85
CA PRO A 924 -13.89 -39.93 24.77
C PRO A 924 -12.47 -40.35 25.16
N ALA A 925 -11.49 -39.53 24.84
CA ALA A 925 -10.11 -39.65 25.31
C ALA A 925 -10.05 -39.26 26.79
N GLY A 926 -10.07 -40.24 27.69
CA GLY A 926 -9.93 -40.04 29.12
C GLY A 926 -9.28 -41.26 29.79
N PRO A 927 -8.67 -41.11 30.97
CA PRO A 927 -7.94 -42.19 31.63
C PRO A 927 -8.77 -43.43 31.99
N PHE A 928 -10.09 -43.40 31.79
CA PHE A 928 -11.02 -44.54 32.00
C PHE A 928 -11.53 -45.19 30.71
N ALA A 929 -10.99 -44.84 29.57
CA ALA A 929 -11.38 -45.42 28.27
C ALA A 929 -11.13 -46.96 28.22
N ALA A 930 -10.15 -47.45 28.99
CA ALA A 930 -9.81 -48.84 29.09
C ALA A 930 -10.88 -49.70 29.83
N LEU A 931 -11.74 -49.10 30.66
CA LEU A 931 -12.81 -49.76 31.38
C LEU A 931 -14.07 -50.00 30.54
N ALA A 932 -14.25 -49.26 29.46
CA ALA A 932 -15.37 -49.44 28.53
C ALA A 932 -15.18 -50.67 27.63
N ALA A 933 -13.96 -51.15 27.43
CA ALA A 933 -13.65 -52.36 26.65
C ALA A 933 -13.91 -53.65 27.39
N LEU A 934 -14.15 -53.62 28.73
CA LEU A 934 -14.44 -54.79 29.55
C LEU A 934 -15.94 -55.09 29.72
N LYS A 935 -16.79 -54.32 29.03
CA LYS A 935 -18.27 -54.52 29.02
C LYS A 935 -18.83 -55.04 27.70
N ARG A 936 -18.04 -55.77 26.93
CA ARG A 936 -18.55 -56.59 25.82
C ARG A 936 -18.53 -58.05 26.21
#